data_12af199ec2a14e041966df04f53742f6
#
_entry.id   12af199ec2a14e041966df04f53742f6
#
_cell.length_a   1.000
_cell.length_b   1.000
_cell.length_c   1.000
_cell.angle_alpha   90.00
_cell.angle_beta   90.00
_cell.angle_gamma   90.00
#
_symmetry.space_group_name_H-M   'P 1'
#
loop_
_entity.id
_entity.type
_entity.pdbx_description
1 polymer ?
#
loop_
_entity_poly.entity_id
_entity_poly.type
_entity_poly.pdbx_seq_one_letter_code
_entity_poly.pdbx_strand_id
1 'polypeptide(L)'
;MLKIAFIFLIIAKANTCAQVSITKPSLSFGACSFPSNYHPLGTIVINENLREDFSSDGTNPKSIELTAPDNFEFKPGSGFVVVNSGGNLSIVSFNSTASSVIIEYDCNQVNKNDKMTIVDLEIRAINEASSGNITRTGGTGIVNGFPLGESVTTVISSTDVSETPNYYSTVNYKSGYLLWSDPATWECGMVPPNDGTANVYIKAFQGIFGSSNDALIYDQDCHVQSIEIAENANLSPGSSGGKILTIDSNFIIQSNGTLKNMNWVQNGTNTIRVGGDFINNGFMSTDGANNAYNLILEMNGSSPQNISGIGSFRMIGSGNGTSSLIIDSNSDVTLGATFRTNDDNGTPGTVIINGTLRFLNESVIFNGLGSLELNGYTELKASTFNDHYQLLGTKNINPSTSTIEFTNSASSISATNIPTTTLGSLVSNVSSVGELNIIDNTIISETLTMQSGNINTFSNTISIGSSESNIGSLNYQNGYINGILKRWFTGTNSGASSGLYPLSKNGTQKRFVTVEYTEATDGGSVKVEWINSAMGYNLNTDTISTNCNGSFVIENTDNGFWEMTPNDGITTSENKSYNITLEGEGILSLADECHVTAIKRVGSNPWVVSGTHVDNSGSITNPVVKRIGASGWSNWGFAGGSGTPLPVELSSFSAQCEEKSVHISWMTQSEYNSSHFELQKSRDGFTWEKIESVSAAGNSNAEILYSYIDSEAHDCYYKLLQYDMDGRTEVFGPIHSGCSNQNSFITTHPNPSSHSFNLIINDSKFFGQTQVEYYDKLGKILFRDDLHLKDGINLFVIDSSTLKKGTYMIRIINKNHQKVLKHIIE
;
A
#
# COMPACT_ATOMS: atom_id res chain seq x y z
N MET A 1 83.17 55.22 33.61
CA MET A 1 83.33 55.90 32.33
C MET A 1 82.09 55.96 31.60
N LEU A 2 81.47 57.11 31.59
CA LEU A 2 80.14 57.48 31.03
C LEU A 2 80.18 57.61 29.52
N LYS A 3 79.47 56.90 28.75
CA LYS A 3 79.16 57.17 27.34
C LYS A 3 77.72 57.50 27.21
N ILE A 4 77.48 58.84 26.98
CA ILE A 4 76.17 59.40 26.59
C ILE A 4 76.00 59.08 25.16
N ALA A 5 74.93 58.34 24.84
CA ALA A 5 74.41 58.14 23.48
C ALA A 5 73.20 59.08 23.27
N PHE A 6 73.32 60.01 22.38
CA PHE A 6 72.22 60.85 21.93
C PHE A 6 71.30 60.06 21.07
N ILE A 7 70.10 59.88 21.55
CA ILE A 7 69.02 59.34 20.73
C ILE A 7 68.33 60.51 20.03
N PHE A 8 68.45 60.59 18.71
CA PHE A 8 67.57 61.43 17.93
C PHE A 8 66.18 60.80 17.86
N LEU A 9 65.25 61.43 18.55
CA LEU A 9 63.84 61.05 18.46
C LEU A 9 63.33 61.67 17.14
N ILE A 10 63.25 60.95 16.07
CA ILE A 10 62.46 61.31 14.91
C ILE A 10 60.99 61.07 15.26
N ILE A 11 60.33 62.15 15.59
CA ILE A 11 58.86 62.20 15.65
C ILE A 11 58.36 62.10 14.24
N ALA A 12 58.07 60.87 13.82
CA ALA A 12 57.24 60.68 12.64
C ALA A 12 55.84 61.18 13.00
N LYS A 13 55.48 62.33 12.51
CA LYS A 13 54.12 62.78 12.41
C LYS A 13 53.41 61.70 11.56
N ALA A 14 52.71 60.80 12.23
CA ALA A 14 51.72 60.02 11.54
C ALA A 14 50.70 61.05 10.96
N ASN A 15 50.80 61.34 9.68
CA ASN A 15 49.70 61.91 8.96
C ASN A 15 48.57 60.88 9.02
N THR A 16 47.67 61.06 9.98
CA THR A 16 46.38 60.48 9.87
C THR A 16 45.74 61.13 8.64
N CYS A 17 45.92 60.53 7.46
CA CYS A 17 45.09 60.90 6.30
C CYS A 17 43.63 60.75 6.79
N ALA A 18 42.94 61.83 6.74
CA ALA A 18 41.55 61.85 6.92
C ALA A 18 40.96 60.98 5.79
N GLN A 19 40.12 60.10 6.14
CA GLN A 19 39.50 59.12 5.22
C GLN A 19 38.04 59.58 4.99
N VAL A 20 37.49 59.31 3.80
CA VAL A 20 36.04 59.54 3.57
C VAL A 20 35.24 58.77 4.63
N SER A 21 34.13 59.34 5.02
CA SER A 21 33.14 58.58 5.82
C SER A 21 32.08 58.01 4.89
N ILE A 22 31.80 56.71 5.08
CA ILE A 22 30.81 56.00 4.27
C ILE A 22 29.66 55.64 5.18
N THR A 23 28.44 56.12 4.84
CA THR A 23 27.20 55.62 5.46
C THR A 23 26.85 54.27 4.80
N LYS A 24 26.85 53.23 5.59
CA LYS A 24 26.71 51.85 5.11
C LYS A 24 25.32 51.29 5.48
N PRO A 25 24.37 51.19 4.54
CA PRO A 25 23.09 50.56 4.79
C PRO A 25 23.28 49.06 5.00
N SER A 26 22.32 48.43 5.65
CA SER A 26 22.16 46.99 5.79
C SER A 26 20.85 46.54 5.17
N LEU A 27 20.80 45.34 4.65
CA LEU A 27 19.58 44.75 4.13
C LEU A 27 19.57 43.29 4.47
N SER A 28 18.42 42.78 4.94
CA SER A 28 18.20 41.37 5.22
C SER A 28 17.00 40.90 4.42
N PHE A 29 17.21 39.88 3.61
CA PHE A 29 16.16 39.20 2.89
C PHE A 29 15.61 38.10 3.80
N GLY A 30 14.37 38.22 4.20
CA GLY A 30 13.67 37.27 5.03
C GLY A 30 12.92 36.22 4.20
N ALA A 31 12.18 35.40 4.93
CA ALA A 31 11.43 34.24 4.44
C ALA A 31 10.40 34.52 3.32
N CYS A 32 10.06 35.80 3.06
CA CYS A 32 9.10 36.15 2.00
C CYS A 32 9.79 36.78 0.78
N SER A 33 11.09 36.62 0.65
CA SER A 33 11.84 37.18 -0.47
C SER A 33 11.92 36.18 -1.61
N PHE A 34 11.47 36.61 -2.79
CA PHE A 34 11.56 35.84 -4.02
C PHE A 34 12.85 36.18 -4.76
N PRO A 35 13.47 35.22 -5.49
CA PRO A 35 14.60 35.50 -6.34
C PRO A 35 14.26 36.55 -7.42
N SER A 36 13.00 36.69 -7.80
CA SER A 36 12.55 37.69 -8.78
C SER A 36 12.37 39.10 -8.22
N ASN A 37 12.27 39.25 -6.89
CA ASN A 37 11.93 40.51 -6.27
C ASN A 37 13.18 41.33 -5.89
N TYR A 38 13.27 42.52 -6.43
CA TYR A 38 14.28 43.50 -6.05
C TYR A 38 13.79 44.39 -4.92
N HIS A 39 14.67 44.66 -3.96
CA HIS A 39 14.40 45.49 -2.78
C HIS A 39 15.29 46.71 -2.75
N PRO A 40 14.79 47.87 -2.31
CA PRO A 40 15.60 49.07 -2.18
C PRO A 40 16.70 48.87 -1.13
N LEU A 41 17.95 49.20 -1.50
CA LEU A 41 19.13 49.01 -0.65
C LEU A 41 19.27 50.10 0.39
N GLY A 42 18.58 51.09 0.45
CA GLY A 42 18.86 52.22 1.29
C GLY A 42 20.00 53.13 0.71
N THR A 43 20.18 54.30 1.30
CA THR A 43 21.10 55.32 0.78
C THR A 43 22.54 55.00 1.16
N ILE A 44 23.44 54.96 0.16
CA ILE A 44 24.90 54.89 0.38
C ILE A 44 25.43 56.31 0.25
N VAL A 45 26.16 56.80 1.24
CA VAL A 45 26.78 58.12 1.21
C VAL A 45 28.29 58.00 1.39
N ILE A 46 29.03 58.54 0.45
CA ILE A 46 30.48 58.71 0.51
C ILE A 46 30.74 60.20 0.69
N ASN A 47 31.23 60.59 1.85
CA ASN A 47 31.40 61.98 2.22
C ASN A 47 32.87 62.29 2.55
N GLU A 48 33.44 63.33 1.93
CA GLU A 48 34.77 63.78 2.29
C GLU A 48 34.82 64.30 3.71
N ASN A 49 35.82 63.87 4.48
CA ASN A 49 36.12 64.44 5.76
C ASN A 49 37.13 65.62 5.62
N LEU A 50 38.05 65.53 4.66
CA LEU A 50 38.91 66.55 4.28
C LEU A 50 38.78 66.82 2.75
N ARG A 51 39.07 68.06 2.35
CA ARG A 51 39.23 68.41 0.95
C ARG A 51 40.34 67.56 0.36
N GLU A 52 40.21 67.13 -0.89
CA GLU A 52 41.21 66.26 -1.60
C GLU A 52 41.05 64.78 -1.37
N ASP A 53 40.03 64.24 -0.60
CA ASP A 53 39.76 62.83 -0.49
C ASP A 53 39.33 62.24 -1.86
N PHE A 54 38.58 63.00 -2.70
CA PHE A 54 38.42 62.72 -4.11
C PHE A 54 39.53 63.37 -4.89
N SER A 55 40.43 62.65 -5.53
CA SER A 55 41.61 63.20 -6.21
C SER A 55 41.26 63.92 -7.51
N SER A 56 42.00 65.11 -7.79
CA SER A 56 41.94 65.83 -9.04
C SER A 56 43.23 65.65 -9.81
N ASP A 57 43.61 64.43 -10.20
CA ASP A 57 44.88 64.13 -10.90
C ASP A 57 44.87 64.47 -12.39
N GLY A 58 43.85 65.17 -12.85
CA GLY A 58 43.77 65.66 -14.24
C GLY A 58 43.23 64.60 -15.23
N THR A 59 42.88 63.43 -14.79
CA THR A 59 42.20 62.41 -15.61
C THR A 59 40.68 62.47 -15.38
N ASN A 60 39.88 62.71 -16.39
CA ASN A 60 38.42 62.72 -16.35
C ASN A 60 37.87 62.03 -17.60
N PRO A 61 36.73 61.27 -17.50
CA PRO A 61 36.06 60.96 -16.27
C PRO A 61 36.77 59.92 -15.45
N LYS A 62 36.63 60.00 -14.14
CA LYS A 62 37.03 58.97 -13.18
C LYS A 62 35.88 57.98 -12.94
N SER A 63 36.19 56.79 -12.50
CA SER A 63 35.14 55.81 -12.20
C SER A 63 35.30 55.14 -10.84
N ILE A 64 34.19 54.77 -10.23
CA ILE A 64 34.07 53.84 -9.10
C ILE A 64 33.23 52.68 -9.57
N GLU A 65 33.72 51.46 -9.34
CA GLU A 65 32.96 50.24 -9.59
C GLU A 65 32.66 49.53 -8.27
N LEU A 66 31.39 49.24 -8.06
CA LEU A 66 30.88 48.50 -6.90
C LEU A 66 30.32 47.16 -7.41
N THR A 67 30.67 46.10 -6.72
CA THR A 67 30.20 44.74 -7.07
C THR A 67 29.26 44.18 -5.99
N ALA A 68 28.19 43.55 -6.40
CA ALA A 68 27.31 42.81 -5.50
C ALA A 68 28.03 41.61 -4.89
N PRO A 69 27.76 41.23 -3.64
CA PRO A 69 28.30 40.00 -3.07
C PRO A 69 27.75 38.77 -3.81
N ASP A 70 28.47 37.67 -3.71
CA ASP A 70 28.03 36.38 -4.29
C ASP A 70 26.59 36.05 -3.90
N ASN A 71 25.81 35.50 -4.83
CA ASN A 71 24.40 35.18 -4.67
C ASN A 71 23.45 36.40 -4.50
N PHE A 72 23.90 37.61 -4.87
CA PHE A 72 23.06 38.78 -4.94
C PHE A 72 23.24 39.47 -6.29
N GLU A 73 22.18 40.14 -6.76
CA GLU A 73 22.18 40.88 -8.02
C GLU A 73 21.51 42.23 -7.89
N PHE A 74 22.14 43.29 -8.45
CA PHE A 74 21.47 44.57 -8.62
C PHE A 74 20.41 44.47 -9.71
N LYS A 75 19.39 45.29 -9.58
CA LYS A 75 18.42 45.48 -10.65
C LYS A 75 19.06 46.37 -11.77
N PRO A 76 19.24 45.83 -12.97
CA PRO A 76 19.79 46.62 -14.07
C PRO A 76 18.98 47.88 -14.32
N GLY A 77 19.68 49.03 -14.41
CA GLY A 77 19.09 50.35 -14.63
C GLY A 77 18.44 51.01 -13.40
N SER A 78 18.55 50.37 -12.19
CA SER A 78 18.09 51.01 -10.94
C SER A 78 19.16 51.92 -10.33
N GLY A 79 18.73 52.88 -9.55
CA GLY A 79 19.58 53.80 -8.82
C GLY A 79 20.04 54.99 -9.63
N PHE A 80 20.50 56.02 -8.93
CA PHE A 80 21.22 57.17 -9.51
C PHE A 80 22.10 57.79 -8.42
N VAL A 81 22.97 58.71 -8.83
CA VAL A 81 23.88 59.38 -7.92
C VAL A 81 23.57 60.87 -7.86
N VAL A 82 23.56 61.36 -6.65
CA VAL A 82 23.42 62.80 -6.37
C VAL A 82 24.71 63.29 -5.70
N VAL A 83 25.22 64.45 -6.13
CA VAL A 83 26.37 65.14 -5.50
C VAL A 83 25.89 66.44 -4.81
N ASN A 84 26.64 66.92 -3.80
CA ASN A 84 26.28 68.15 -3.08
C ASN A 84 26.33 69.34 -3.97
N SER A 85 25.34 70.20 -3.79
CA SER A 85 25.28 71.50 -4.55
C SER A 85 26.49 72.36 -4.26
N GLY A 86 27.17 72.77 -5.31
CA GLY A 86 28.36 73.65 -5.22
C GLY A 86 29.66 72.91 -4.82
N GLY A 87 29.67 71.56 -4.81
CA GLY A 87 30.87 70.76 -4.71
C GLY A 87 31.74 70.80 -5.97
N ASN A 88 32.82 69.98 -5.97
CA ASN A 88 33.73 69.90 -7.13
C ASN A 88 33.44 68.67 -7.98
N LEU A 89 32.52 67.79 -7.53
CA LEU A 89 32.13 66.59 -8.26
C LEU A 89 30.98 66.91 -9.22
N SER A 90 31.05 66.35 -10.42
CA SER A 90 29.90 66.23 -11.32
C SER A 90 29.79 64.81 -11.87
N ILE A 91 28.58 64.27 -11.90
CA ILE A 91 28.33 62.87 -12.39
C ILE A 91 28.24 62.88 -13.89
N VAL A 92 29.05 62.03 -14.55
CA VAL A 92 29.06 61.85 -15.99
C VAL A 92 28.09 60.76 -16.40
N SER A 93 28.19 59.61 -15.72
CA SER A 93 27.26 58.49 -15.96
C SER A 93 27.09 57.69 -14.71
N PHE A 94 25.94 56.99 -14.63
CA PHE A 94 25.62 55.96 -13.65
C PHE A 94 25.03 54.76 -14.39
N ASN A 95 25.61 53.61 -14.23
CA ASN A 95 25.10 52.38 -14.86
C ASN A 95 25.11 51.25 -13.86
N SER A 96 23.96 50.61 -13.67
CA SER A 96 23.81 49.39 -12.88
C SER A 96 23.49 48.20 -13.79
N THR A 97 24.27 47.14 -13.63
CA THR A 97 24.08 45.84 -14.24
C THR A 97 23.69 44.85 -13.14
N ALA A 98 23.45 43.58 -13.46
CA ALA A 98 23.16 42.59 -12.46
C ALA A 98 24.35 42.41 -11.45
N SER A 99 25.58 42.47 -11.89
CA SER A 99 26.75 42.18 -11.05
C SER A 99 27.44 43.41 -10.50
N SER A 100 27.33 44.54 -11.14
CA SER A 100 28.09 45.76 -10.80
C SER A 100 27.34 47.09 -11.03
N VAL A 101 27.79 48.09 -10.30
CA VAL A 101 27.39 49.49 -10.47
C VAL A 101 28.64 50.27 -10.83
N ILE A 102 28.63 50.99 -11.95
CA ILE A 102 29.72 51.87 -12.39
C ILE A 102 29.25 53.32 -12.35
N ILE A 103 30.01 54.15 -11.61
CA ILE A 103 29.79 55.59 -11.46
C ILE A 103 30.92 56.31 -12.14
N GLU A 104 30.64 57.08 -13.19
CA GLU A 104 31.62 57.95 -13.81
C GLU A 104 31.39 59.39 -13.36
N TYR A 105 32.46 60.04 -12.92
CA TYR A 105 32.40 61.40 -12.40
C TYR A 105 33.62 62.22 -12.78
N ASP A 106 33.44 63.48 -12.90
CA ASP A 106 34.54 64.43 -13.02
C ASP A 106 34.83 65.09 -11.66
N CYS A 107 36.13 65.24 -11.34
CA CYS A 107 36.62 66.02 -10.22
C CYS A 107 37.73 66.94 -10.73
N ASN A 108 37.39 68.19 -10.96
CA ASN A 108 38.29 69.21 -11.59
C ASN A 108 39.03 70.09 -10.58
N GLN A 109 38.64 70.16 -9.35
CA GLN A 109 39.19 70.92 -8.26
C GLN A 109 39.03 70.10 -6.92
N VAL A 110 39.77 70.53 -5.89
CA VAL A 110 39.77 69.89 -4.57
C VAL A 110 39.66 70.95 -3.45
N ASN A 111 38.91 72.02 -3.74
CA ASN A 111 38.82 73.15 -2.82
C ASN A 111 37.55 73.18 -1.90
N LYS A 112 36.72 72.10 -1.99
CA LYS A 112 35.50 71.95 -1.23
C LYS A 112 35.42 70.53 -0.76
N ASN A 113 34.64 70.32 0.32
CA ASN A 113 34.28 68.96 0.74
C ASN A 113 33.14 68.40 -0.15
N ASP A 114 33.40 67.33 -0.79
CA ASP A 114 32.47 66.73 -1.74
C ASP A 114 31.71 65.50 -1.10
N LYS A 115 30.51 65.31 -1.60
CA LYS A 115 29.63 64.24 -1.12
C LYS A 115 28.97 63.58 -2.32
N MET A 116 29.13 62.29 -2.41
CA MET A 116 28.46 61.43 -3.37
C MET A 116 27.38 60.60 -2.64
N THR A 117 26.17 60.62 -3.15
CA THR A 117 25.03 59.89 -2.55
C THR A 117 24.40 58.99 -3.61
N ILE A 118 24.43 57.69 -3.41
CA ILE A 118 23.74 56.70 -4.26
C ILE A 118 22.36 56.44 -3.63
N VAL A 119 21.30 56.61 -4.42
CA VAL A 119 19.91 56.48 -4.00
C VAL A 119 19.16 55.57 -4.95
N ASP A 120 18.08 55.00 -4.48
CA ASP A 120 17.14 54.13 -5.23
C ASP A 120 17.81 52.95 -5.95
N LEU A 121 18.96 52.49 -5.42
CA LEU A 121 19.58 51.25 -5.89
C LEU A 121 18.82 50.07 -5.32
N GLU A 122 18.40 49.19 -6.20
CA GLU A 122 17.68 47.96 -5.81
C GLU A 122 18.56 46.71 -5.99
N ILE A 123 18.41 45.76 -5.10
CA ILE A 123 19.16 44.47 -5.07
C ILE A 123 18.22 43.34 -4.74
N ARG A 124 18.51 42.14 -5.25
CA ARG A 124 17.85 40.89 -4.89
C ARG A 124 18.86 39.84 -4.44
N ALA A 125 18.41 38.87 -3.63
CA ALA A 125 19.11 37.65 -3.38
C ALA A 125 18.65 36.60 -4.40
N ILE A 126 19.59 35.78 -4.91
CA ILE A 126 19.31 34.74 -5.90
C ILE A 126 19.41 33.31 -5.31
N ASN A 127 20.00 33.15 -4.13
CA ASN A 127 20.12 31.87 -3.43
C ASN A 127 19.87 32.04 -1.93
N GLU A 128 19.50 30.92 -1.27
CA GLU A 128 19.30 30.83 0.17
C GLU A 128 20.61 30.98 0.96
N ALA A 129 20.49 31.40 2.22
CA ALA A 129 21.55 31.39 3.23
C ALA A 129 22.87 32.02 2.78
N SER A 130 22.81 33.15 2.11
CA SER A 130 23.97 33.90 1.69
C SER A 130 24.16 35.17 2.52
N SER A 131 25.41 35.64 2.66
CA SER A 131 25.70 36.93 3.27
C SER A 131 26.95 37.54 2.65
N GLY A 132 27.01 38.83 2.56
CA GLY A 132 28.15 39.55 2.03
C GLY A 132 27.98 41.05 2.07
N ASN A 133 28.92 41.78 1.50
CA ASN A 133 28.91 43.23 1.41
C ASN A 133 29.07 43.66 -0.04
N ILE A 134 28.42 44.76 -0.42
CA ILE A 134 28.75 45.46 -1.66
C ILE A 134 30.10 46.10 -1.45
N THR A 135 31.05 45.78 -2.31
CA THR A 135 32.43 46.23 -2.21
C THR A 135 32.86 46.99 -3.45
N ARG A 136 33.81 47.87 -3.26
CA ARG A 136 34.52 48.52 -4.37
C ARG A 136 35.51 47.55 -4.99
N THR A 137 35.28 47.18 -6.23
CA THR A 137 36.12 46.19 -6.93
C THR A 137 36.93 46.81 -8.07
N GLY A 138 36.61 48.04 -8.49
CA GLY A 138 37.27 48.66 -9.61
C GLY A 138 37.10 50.16 -9.69
N GLY A 139 37.47 50.70 -10.86
CA GLY A 139 37.38 52.09 -11.21
C GLY A 139 38.71 52.82 -11.13
N THR A 140 38.85 53.87 -11.94
CA THR A 140 40.05 54.70 -12.07
C THR A 140 40.15 55.80 -10.99
N GLY A 141 39.04 56.08 -10.30
CA GLY A 141 39.01 57.15 -9.29
C GLY A 141 39.81 56.85 -8.04
N ILE A 142 40.71 57.69 -7.62
CA ILE A 142 41.40 57.63 -6.36
C ILE A 142 40.56 58.37 -5.32
N VAL A 143 40.07 57.62 -4.29
CA VAL A 143 39.30 58.17 -3.16
C VAL A 143 39.98 57.76 -1.89
N ASN A 144 40.51 58.70 -1.14
CA ASN A 144 41.26 58.46 0.09
C ASN A 144 40.32 57.87 1.18
N GLY A 145 40.69 56.66 1.68
CA GLY A 145 39.85 55.94 2.64
C GLY A 145 38.73 55.09 2.04
N PHE A 146 38.74 54.94 0.68
CA PHE A 146 37.86 54.02 -0.04
C PHE A 146 38.66 53.18 -1.06
N PRO A 147 39.61 52.35 -0.60
CA PRO A 147 40.42 51.49 -1.45
C PRO A 147 39.57 50.37 -2.08
N LEU A 148 40.19 49.68 -3.02
CA LEU A 148 39.58 48.42 -3.52
C LEU A 148 39.41 47.43 -2.37
N GLY A 149 38.26 46.74 -2.37
CA GLY A 149 37.84 45.79 -1.31
C GLY A 149 37.06 46.45 -0.15
N GLU A 150 37.03 47.83 -0.07
CA GLU A 150 36.24 48.48 0.98
C GLU A 150 34.74 48.35 0.69
N SER A 151 33.96 48.06 1.74
CA SER A 151 32.52 47.88 1.64
C SER A 151 31.70 49.14 1.78
N VAL A 152 30.63 49.25 1.02
CA VAL A 152 29.65 50.34 1.09
C VAL A 152 28.37 49.94 1.82
N THR A 153 28.28 48.71 2.28
CA THR A 153 27.20 48.18 3.10
C THR A 153 27.75 47.58 4.37
N THR A 154 26.96 47.43 5.44
CA THR A 154 27.38 46.68 6.63
C THR A 154 27.29 45.21 6.38
N VAL A 155 26.10 44.67 6.20
CA VAL A 155 25.86 43.28 5.77
C VAL A 155 24.60 43.25 4.95
N ILE A 156 24.66 42.52 3.86
CA ILE A 156 23.48 42.06 3.12
C ILE A 156 23.40 40.58 3.37
N SER A 157 22.26 40.08 3.84
CA SER A 157 22.08 38.64 4.13
C SER A 157 20.74 38.15 3.62
N SER A 158 20.71 36.92 3.19
CA SER A 158 19.49 36.15 2.89
C SER A 158 19.42 34.92 3.79
N THR A 159 18.26 34.66 4.35
CA THR A 159 18.02 33.47 5.18
C THR A 159 17.18 32.44 4.48
N ASP A 160 16.36 32.86 3.53
CA ASP A 160 15.49 31.99 2.76
C ASP A 160 15.02 32.73 1.51
N VAL A 161 15.43 32.22 0.35
CA VAL A 161 15.07 32.82 -0.97
C VAL A 161 14.66 31.61 -1.83
N SER A 162 13.38 31.36 -1.93
CA SER A 162 12.82 30.20 -2.64
C SER A 162 11.97 30.66 -3.83
N GLU A 163 11.96 29.87 -4.92
CA GLU A 163 11.01 30.06 -6.03
C GLU A 163 9.56 29.89 -5.55
N THR A 164 9.37 29.10 -4.46
CA THR A 164 8.11 28.98 -3.73
C THR A 164 8.22 29.77 -2.43
N PRO A 165 7.48 30.87 -2.26
CA PRO A 165 7.64 31.76 -1.11
C PRO A 165 7.21 31.13 0.20
N ASN A 166 8.02 31.29 1.21
CA ASN A 166 7.73 30.86 2.58
C ASN A 166 7.10 32.01 3.39
N TYR A 167 5.85 31.83 3.81
CA TYR A 167 5.12 32.78 4.64
C TYR A 167 5.05 32.31 6.08
N TYR A 168 5.64 33.08 7.00
CA TYR A 168 5.63 32.77 8.43
C TYR A 168 4.62 33.65 9.15
N SER A 169 3.76 33.07 9.99
CA SER A 169 2.90 33.87 10.85
C SER A 169 3.73 34.54 11.95
N THR A 170 3.31 35.73 12.34
CA THR A 170 3.96 36.46 13.46
C THR A 170 3.75 35.73 14.78
N VAL A 171 4.75 35.82 15.68
CA VAL A 171 4.64 35.37 17.07
C VAL A 171 4.13 36.48 18.00
N ASN A 172 4.04 37.71 17.51
CA ASN A 172 3.62 38.90 18.28
C ASN A 172 2.10 39.07 18.22
N TYR A 173 1.48 38.96 19.33
CA TYR A 173 0.05 38.91 19.53
C TYR A 173 -0.57 40.16 20.13
N LYS A 174 -1.72 40.59 19.58
CA LYS A 174 -2.42 41.78 20.09
C LYS A 174 -3.68 41.50 20.93
N SER A 175 -4.29 40.39 20.88
CA SER A 175 -5.40 39.86 21.70
C SER A 175 -6.34 38.94 20.92
N GLY A 176 -6.53 37.70 21.39
CA GLY A 176 -7.57 36.78 20.99
C GLY A 176 -7.30 35.91 19.73
N TYR A 177 -6.88 36.41 18.60
CA TYR A 177 -6.63 35.65 17.36
C TYR A 177 -5.97 36.50 16.27
N LEU A 178 -5.35 35.81 15.30
CA LEU A 178 -4.84 36.40 14.08
C LEU A 178 -5.75 36.04 12.92
N LEU A 179 -6.02 36.96 12.02
CA LEU A 179 -6.78 36.71 10.79
C LEU A 179 -5.82 36.47 9.61
N TRP A 180 -6.09 35.47 8.81
CA TRP A 180 -5.30 35.19 7.60
C TRP A 180 -5.25 36.37 6.64
N SER A 181 -6.38 37.06 6.49
CA SER A 181 -6.51 38.23 5.61
C SER A 181 -5.77 39.48 6.10
N ASP A 182 -5.31 39.52 7.35
CA ASP A 182 -4.59 40.69 7.91
C ASP A 182 -3.09 40.61 7.56
N PRO A 183 -2.53 41.58 6.80
CA PRO A 183 -1.10 41.62 6.54
C PRO A 183 -0.22 41.61 7.80
N ALA A 184 -0.72 42.17 8.90
CA ALA A 184 0.01 42.17 10.17
C ALA A 184 0.15 40.78 10.83
N THR A 185 -0.61 39.79 10.38
CA THR A 185 -0.48 38.39 10.77
C THR A 185 0.83 37.77 10.26
N TRP A 186 1.39 38.28 9.22
CA TRP A 186 2.53 37.69 8.51
C TRP A 186 3.81 38.52 8.76
N GLU A 187 4.92 37.82 9.04
CA GLU A 187 6.21 38.49 9.35
C GLU A 187 6.71 39.38 8.22
N CYS A 188 6.32 39.08 6.98
CA CYS A 188 6.63 39.90 5.81
C CYS A 188 5.66 41.08 5.58
N GLY A 189 4.61 41.20 6.40
CA GLY A 189 3.59 42.23 6.23
C GLY A 189 2.75 42.08 4.96
N MET A 190 2.69 40.87 4.38
CA MET A 190 1.92 40.53 3.18
C MET A 190 1.16 39.24 3.41
N VAL A 191 -0.10 39.22 3.00
CA VAL A 191 -0.92 38.00 3.01
C VAL A 191 -0.40 37.04 1.95
N PRO A 192 -0.30 35.72 2.27
CA PRO A 192 0.05 34.72 1.26
C PRO A 192 -0.84 34.83 0.02
N PRO A 193 -0.28 34.78 -1.19
CA PRO A 193 -1.07 34.80 -2.41
C PRO A 193 -2.01 33.60 -2.46
N ASN A 194 -3.19 33.83 -3.05
CA ASN A 194 -4.24 32.81 -3.18
C ASN A 194 -4.18 32.13 -4.55
N ASP A 195 -3.02 31.58 -4.90
CA ASP A 195 -2.71 31.00 -6.23
C ASP A 195 -1.98 29.66 -6.20
N GLY A 196 -1.86 29.04 -5.01
CA GLY A 196 -1.20 27.74 -4.85
C GLY A 196 0.32 27.79 -4.77
N THR A 197 0.96 28.98 -4.76
CA THR A 197 2.43 29.06 -4.79
C THR A 197 3.09 29.22 -3.43
N ALA A 198 2.35 29.63 -2.39
CA ALA A 198 2.89 29.95 -1.07
C ALA A 198 3.08 28.73 -0.18
N ASN A 199 4.25 28.56 0.43
CA ASN A 199 4.43 27.71 1.60
C ASN A 199 4.12 28.50 2.87
N VAL A 200 3.29 27.96 3.75
CA VAL A 200 2.80 28.65 4.94
C VAL A 200 3.24 27.93 6.21
N TYR A 201 3.88 28.67 7.11
CA TYR A 201 4.37 28.20 8.40
C TYR A 201 3.66 28.94 9.53
N ILE A 202 2.83 28.25 10.28
CA ILE A 202 2.09 28.82 11.40
C ILE A 202 2.91 28.60 12.67
N LYS A 203 3.47 29.69 13.23
CA LYS A 203 4.33 29.66 14.42
C LYS A 203 3.52 29.65 15.71
N ALA A 204 4.11 29.09 16.75
CA ALA A 204 3.54 29.16 18.09
C ALA A 204 3.43 30.61 18.59
N PHE A 205 2.30 30.94 19.18
CA PHE A 205 2.08 32.27 19.78
C PHE A 205 2.87 32.41 21.07
N GLN A 206 3.67 33.47 21.18
CA GLN A 206 4.31 33.87 22.44
C GLN A 206 3.44 34.90 23.16
N GLY A 207 2.38 34.45 23.81
CA GLY A 207 1.49 35.32 24.60
C GLY A 207 1.60 35.10 26.09
N ILE A 208 1.44 36.16 26.87
CA ILE A 208 1.44 36.15 28.33
C ILE A 208 0.22 35.43 28.92
N PHE A 209 -0.75 35.12 28.11
CA PHE A 209 -1.99 34.44 28.46
C PHE A 209 -2.07 33.12 27.70
N GLY A 210 -1.60 32.03 28.26
CA GLY A 210 -1.82 30.68 27.78
C GLY A 210 -3.31 30.30 27.75
N SER A 211 -4.12 31.05 27.00
CA SER A 211 -5.50 30.68 26.78
C SER A 211 -5.54 29.65 25.62
N SER A 212 -6.30 28.60 25.84
CA SER A 212 -6.59 27.58 24.83
C SER A 212 -7.27 28.12 23.56
N ASN A 213 -7.39 29.44 23.45
CA ASN A 213 -8.17 30.15 22.43
C ASN A 213 -7.32 30.91 21.40
N ASP A 214 -5.99 30.89 21.52
CA ASP A 214 -5.11 31.60 20.58
C ASP A 214 -4.93 30.79 19.31
N ALA A 215 -5.35 31.30 18.15
CA ALA A 215 -5.22 30.61 16.86
C ALA A 215 -5.07 31.59 15.71
N LEU A 216 -4.43 31.16 14.62
CA LEU A 216 -4.58 31.77 13.31
C LEU A 216 -5.87 31.28 12.68
N ILE A 217 -6.71 32.20 12.23
CA ILE A 217 -7.99 31.90 11.60
C ILE A 217 -7.91 32.18 10.11
N TYR A 218 -8.19 31.20 9.26
CA TYR A 218 -8.41 31.46 7.84
C TYR A 218 -9.85 31.95 7.64
N ASP A 219 -9.97 33.26 7.47
CA ASP A 219 -11.22 34.02 7.40
C ASP A 219 -11.69 34.28 5.96
N GLN A 220 -10.96 33.80 4.98
CA GLN A 220 -11.21 33.85 3.54
C GLN A 220 -10.90 32.51 2.88
N ASP A 221 -11.28 32.33 1.61
CA ASP A 221 -10.80 31.20 0.83
C ASP A 221 -9.30 31.37 0.58
N CYS A 222 -8.54 30.29 0.81
CA CYS A 222 -7.09 30.28 0.70
C CYS A 222 -6.64 29.15 -0.22
N HIS A 223 -5.68 29.45 -1.08
CA HIS A 223 -5.04 28.46 -1.95
C HIS A 223 -3.53 28.60 -1.85
N VAL A 224 -2.86 27.59 -1.30
CA VAL A 224 -1.43 27.63 -0.99
C VAL A 224 -0.73 26.34 -1.44
N GLN A 225 0.60 26.36 -1.56
CA GLN A 225 1.40 25.20 -1.93
C GLN A 225 1.45 24.18 -0.79
N SER A 226 1.77 24.63 0.42
CA SER A 226 1.86 23.75 1.61
C SER A 226 1.55 24.51 2.88
N ILE A 227 1.17 23.76 3.94
CA ILE A 227 0.99 24.32 5.29
C ILE A 227 1.72 23.45 6.30
N GLU A 228 2.44 24.11 7.21
CA GLU A 228 2.97 23.53 8.42
C GLU A 228 2.49 24.27 9.64
N ILE A 229 1.81 23.58 10.57
CA ILE A 229 1.47 24.08 11.90
C ILE A 229 2.58 23.64 12.85
N ALA A 230 3.37 24.61 13.31
CA ALA A 230 4.51 24.37 14.19
C ALA A 230 4.08 23.81 15.57
N GLU A 231 5.05 23.39 16.35
CA GLU A 231 4.83 22.96 17.72
C GLU A 231 4.15 24.05 18.56
N ASN A 232 3.08 23.68 19.26
CA ASN A 232 2.24 24.59 20.08
C ASN A 232 1.53 25.71 19.29
N ALA A 233 1.49 25.64 17.97
CA ALA A 233 0.72 26.53 17.12
C ALA A 233 -0.71 26.01 16.87
N ASN A 234 -1.62 26.94 16.58
CA ASN A 234 -3.01 26.59 16.32
C ASN A 234 -3.50 27.20 15.02
N LEU A 235 -4.15 26.39 14.18
CA LEU A 235 -4.94 26.82 13.02
C LEU A 235 -6.41 26.57 13.28
N SER A 236 -7.26 27.53 12.94
CA SER A 236 -8.71 27.42 13.06
C SER A 236 -9.41 27.78 11.75
N PRO A 237 -10.48 27.08 11.40
CA PRO A 237 -11.39 27.51 10.34
C PRO A 237 -12.01 28.88 10.63
N GLY A 238 -12.37 29.60 9.57
CA GLY A 238 -12.94 30.94 9.64
C GLY A 238 -14.32 31.06 10.28
N SER A 239 -14.63 32.26 10.76
CA SER A 239 -15.80 32.53 11.61
C SER A 239 -17.16 32.53 10.90
N SER A 240 -17.22 32.57 9.58
CA SER A 240 -18.46 32.74 8.82
C SER A 240 -18.97 31.48 8.13
N GLY A 241 -18.26 30.35 8.25
CA GLY A 241 -18.55 29.12 7.50
C GLY A 241 -18.38 29.24 5.98
N GLY A 242 -18.30 28.12 5.31
CA GLY A 242 -18.16 28.06 3.84
C GLY A 242 -16.80 28.45 3.31
N LYS A 243 -15.75 28.52 4.16
CA LYS A 243 -14.39 28.81 3.73
C LYS A 243 -13.68 27.56 3.26
N ILE A 244 -12.89 27.73 2.20
CA ILE A 244 -12.12 26.65 1.59
C ILE A 244 -10.63 27.00 1.74
N LEU A 245 -9.88 26.06 2.31
CA LEU A 245 -8.43 26.08 2.35
C LEU A 245 -7.92 24.97 1.43
N THR A 246 -7.35 25.37 0.29
CA THR A 246 -6.75 24.44 -0.68
C THR A 246 -5.24 24.42 -0.49
N ILE A 247 -4.68 23.24 -0.40
CA ILE A 247 -3.25 22.98 -0.18
C ILE A 247 -2.80 22.02 -1.29
N ASP A 248 -2.01 22.47 -2.22
CA ASP A 248 -1.61 21.67 -3.41
C ASP A 248 -0.62 20.56 -3.08
N SER A 249 0.14 20.71 -1.98
CA SER A 249 1.11 19.72 -1.51
C SER A 249 0.78 19.30 -0.08
N ASN A 250 1.76 19.25 0.82
CA ASN A 250 1.62 18.65 2.14
C ASN A 250 0.96 19.59 3.15
N PHE A 251 0.15 18.99 4.02
CA PHE A 251 -0.37 19.59 5.24
C PHE A 251 0.23 18.89 6.45
N ILE A 252 1.00 19.61 7.27
CA ILE A 252 1.74 19.07 8.39
C ILE A 252 1.31 19.74 9.69
N ILE A 253 1.00 18.95 10.72
CA ILE A 253 0.77 19.39 12.09
C ILE A 253 1.88 18.79 12.95
N GLN A 254 2.76 19.63 13.48
CA GLN A 254 3.86 19.23 14.35
C GLN A 254 3.36 18.83 15.75
N SER A 255 4.25 18.26 16.58
CA SER A 255 3.95 17.85 17.96
C SER A 255 3.32 19.01 18.73
N ASN A 256 2.22 18.75 19.46
CA ASN A 256 1.40 19.76 20.14
C ASN A 256 0.82 20.87 19.25
N GLY A 257 1.07 20.89 17.96
CA GLY A 257 0.35 21.75 17.02
C GLY A 257 -1.12 21.33 16.96
N THR A 258 -2.03 22.27 16.70
CA THR A 258 -3.46 21.94 16.65
C THR A 258 -4.17 22.50 15.44
N LEU A 259 -4.99 21.66 14.83
CA LEU A 259 -6.08 22.08 13.96
C LEU A 259 -7.39 21.88 14.72
N LYS A 260 -8.00 22.95 15.17
CA LYS A 260 -9.24 22.86 15.92
C LYS A 260 -10.18 24.00 15.59
N ASN A 261 -11.46 23.77 15.77
CA ASN A 261 -12.45 24.82 15.67
C ASN A 261 -12.49 25.66 16.96
N MET A 262 -12.59 26.97 16.83
CA MET A 262 -12.63 27.89 17.97
C MET A 262 -14.07 28.17 18.43
N ASN A 263 -14.31 28.30 19.76
CA ASN A 263 -15.62 28.34 20.42
C ASN A 263 -16.59 29.47 20.00
N TRP A 264 -16.21 30.38 19.12
CA TRP A 264 -16.96 31.60 18.81
C TRP A 264 -17.30 31.79 17.30
N VAL A 265 -17.04 30.76 16.51
CA VAL A 265 -17.35 30.75 15.09
C VAL A 265 -18.83 30.34 14.90
N GLN A 266 -19.64 31.09 14.12
CA GLN A 266 -21.09 30.78 13.95
C GLN A 266 -21.36 30.00 12.65
N ASN A 267 -22.18 28.95 12.79
CA ASN A 267 -22.83 28.11 11.76
C ASN A 267 -22.21 28.07 10.35
N GLY A 268 -21.60 26.95 9.98
CA GLY A 268 -21.19 26.68 8.61
C GLY A 268 -20.22 25.49 8.49
N THR A 269 -20.07 24.98 7.28
CA THR A 269 -19.14 23.92 6.94
C THR A 269 -17.92 24.56 6.27
N ASN A 270 -16.73 24.36 6.82
CA ASN A 270 -15.46 24.73 6.19
C ASN A 270 -14.81 23.51 5.55
N THR A 271 -14.00 23.72 4.52
CA THR A 271 -13.36 22.63 3.78
C THR A 271 -11.85 22.85 3.76
N ILE A 272 -11.09 21.81 4.06
CA ILE A 272 -9.65 21.77 3.81
C ILE A 272 -9.43 20.71 2.73
N ARG A 273 -8.84 21.10 1.61
CA ARG A 273 -8.45 20.25 0.50
C ARG A 273 -6.96 20.05 0.51
N VAL A 274 -6.51 18.81 0.45
CA VAL A 274 -5.10 18.44 0.52
C VAL A 274 -4.72 17.66 -0.73
N GLY A 275 -3.85 18.25 -1.55
CA GLY A 275 -3.34 17.65 -2.78
C GLY A 275 -2.14 16.73 -2.58
N GLY A 276 -1.39 16.89 -1.48
CA GLY A 276 -0.28 16.03 -1.06
C GLY A 276 -0.58 15.21 0.19
N ASP A 277 0.44 14.94 1.01
CA ASP A 277 0.30 14.17 2.24
C ASP A 277 -0.31 15.01 3.38
N PHE A 278 -1.10 14.36 4.23
CA PHE A 278 -1.55 14.91 5.49
C PHE A 278 -0.83 14.21 6.65
N ILE A 279 0.05 14.93 7.33
CA ILE A 279 0.88 14.43 8.43
C ILE A 279 0.47 15.12 9.73
N ASN A 280 -0.12 14.38 10.65
CA ASN A 280 -0.54 14.91 11.95
C ASN A 280 0.23 14.27 13.10
N ASN A 281 1.20 14.99 13.66
CA ASN A 281 1.90 14.61 14.88
C ASN A 281 1.36 15.33 16.13
N GLY A 282 0.38 16.22 15.94
CA GLY A 282 -0.24 17.01 16.98
C GLY A 282 -1.70 16.59 17.25
N PHE A 283 -2.59 17.55 17.23
CA PHE A 283 -3.99 17.33 17.53
C PHE A 283 -4.89 17.94 16.46
N MET A 284 -5.73 17.09 15.87
CA MET A 284 -6.82 17.52 15.02
C MET A 284 -8.13 17.21 15.71
N SER A 285 -8.96 18.23 15.92
CA SER A 285 -10.33 18.05 16.40
C SER A 285 -11.26 19.03 15.74
N THR A 286 -12.38 18.54 15.34
CA THR A 286 -13.48 19.37 14.85
C THR A 286 -14.45 19.76 15.97
N ASP A 287 -14.13 19.37 17.22
CA ASP A 287 -14.93 19.63 18.41
C ASP A 287 -14.78 21.10 18.87
N GLY A 288 -15.89 21.82 18.89
CA GLY A 288 -16.02 23.17 19.47
C GLY A 288 -17.07 23.12 20.59
N ALA A 289 -16.68 23.47 21.79
CA ALA A 289 -17.42 23.26 23.05
C ALA A 289 -18.85 23.81 23.11
N ASN A 290 -19.37 24.57 22.15
CA ASN A 290 -20.71 25.15 22.27
C ASN A 290 -21.50 25.42 21.00
N ASN A 291 -21.08 25.11 19.77
CA ASN A 291 -21.92 25.30 18.57
C ASN A 291 -21.40 24.64 17.29
N ALA A 292 -22.32 24.40 16.42
CA ALA A 292 -22.43 23.76 15.14
C ALA A 292 -21.36 24.09 14.10
N TYR A 293 -20.23 23.41 14.09
CA TYR A 293 -19.25 23.55 13.02
C TYR A 293 -18.89 22.21 12.42
N ASN A 294 -18.87 22.20 11.08
CA ASN A 294 -18.45 21.04 10.34
C ASN A 294 -17.15 21.39 9.62
N LEU A 295 -16.23 20.45 9.67
CA LEU A 295 -15.02 20.49 8.87
C LEU A 295 -15.07 19.31 7.89
N ILE A 296 -14.93 19.62 6.61
CA ILE A 296 -14.66 18.63 5.58
C ILE A 296 -13.15 18.63 5.38
N LEU A 297 -12.53 17.49 5.62
CA LEU A 297 -11.17 17.20 5.17
C LEU A 297 -11.27 16.37 3.89
N GLU A 298 -10.84 16.95 2.79
CA GLU A 298 -10.90 16.33 1.47
C GLU A 298 -9.47 16.05 0.96
N MET A 299 -9.15 14.77 0.74
CA MET A 299 -7.93 14.35 0.06
C MET A 299 -8.23 14.31 -1.43
N ASN A 300 -7.64 15.21 -2.20
CA ASN A 300 -7.99 15.44 -3.62
C ASN A 300 -6.80 15.40 -4.57
N GLY A 301 -5.65 14.90 -4.13
CA GLY A 301 -4.45 14.79 -4.95
C GLY A 301 -4.58 13.76 -6.07
N SER A 302 -3.96 14.02 -7.21
CA SER A 302 -3.89 13.09 -8.34
C SER A 302 -2.70 12.12 -8.27
N SER A 303 -1.77 12.33 -7.35
CA SER A 303 -0.67 11.43 -7.01
C SER A 303 -0.99 10.68 -5.73
N PRO A 304 -0.38 9.51 -5.47
CA PRO A 304 -0.59 8.78 -4.21
C PRO A 304 -0.29 9.64 -2.99
N GLN A 305 -1.19 9.64 -2.03
CA GLN A 305 -1.17 10.46 -0.82
C GLN A 305 -1.11 9.59 0.44
N ASN A 306 -0.58 10.14 1.54
CA ASN A 306 -0.59 9.48 2.85
C ASN A 306 -1.31 10.34 3.88
N ILE A 307 -2.12 9.70 4.72
CA ILE A 307 -2.59 10.25 5.98
C ILE A 307 -1.81 9.54 7.08
N SER A 308 -0.94 10.26 7.78
CA SER A 308 0.01 9.65 8.72
C SER A 308 0.28 10.54 9.93
N GLY A 309 1.11 10.05 10.85
CA GLY A 309 1.51 10.75 12.06
C GLY A 309 1.06 10.03 13.33
N ILE A 310 1.60 10.45 14.46
CA ILE A 310 1.34 9.87 15.78
C ILE A 310 0.31 10.67 16.58
N GLY A 311 -0.21 11.74 16.00
CA GLY A 311 -1.15 12.66 16.61
C GLY A 311 -2.57 12.11 16.69
N SER A 312 -3.46 12.92 17.24
CA SER A 312 -4.88 12.57 17.39
C SER A 312 -5.68 13.09 16.20
N PHE A 313 -6.40 12.20 15.54
CA PHE A 313 -7.35 12.52 14.47
C PHE A 313 -8.78 12.34 14.99
N ARG A 314 -9.54 13.44 15.06
CA ARG A 314 -10.93 13.41 15.52
C ARG A 314 -11.82 14.17 14.55
N MET A 315 -12.80 13.47 13.98
CA MET A 315 -13.82 14.04 13.09
C MET A 315 -15.17 14.00 13.80
N ILE A 316 -15.54 15.10 14.42
CA ILE A 316 -16.75 15.22 15.20
C ILE A 316 -17.57 16.36 14.61
N GLY A 317 -18.82 16.09 14.28
CA GLY A 317 -19.77 17.14 13.93
C GLY A 317 -20.38 17.75 15.18
N SER A 318 -20.94 18.94 15.06
CA SER A 318 -21.64 19.64 16.14
C SER A 318 -22.95 20.22 15.61
N GLY A 319 -24.00 20.12 16.40
CA GLY A 319 -25.34 20.60 16.00
C GLY A 319 -25.98 19.77 14.91
N ASN A 320 -26.51 20.40 13.87
CA ASN A 320 -27.24 19.74 12.76
C ASN A 320 -26.35 19.36 11.55
N GLY A 321 -25.03 19.49 11.66
CA GLY A 321 -24.14 19.21 10.57
C GLY A 321 -23.12 18.11 10.92
N THR A 322 -22.55 17.47 9.90
CA THR A 322 -21.56 16.41 10.03
C THR A 322 -20.21 16.86 9.51
N SER A 323 -19.13 16.61 10.29
CA SER A 323 -17.78 16.67 9.75
C SER A 323 -17.49 15.44 8.90
N SER A 324 -16.71 15.58 7.85
CA SER A 324 -16.44 14.47 6.93
C SER A 324 -14.96 14.39 6.57
N LEU A 325 -14.47 13.15 6.49
CA LEU A 325 -13.27 12.83 5.73
C LEU A 325 -13.72 12.35 4.34
N ILE A 326 -13.25 13.00 3.30
CA ILE A 326 -13.57 12.64 1.92
C ILE A 326 -12.28 12.23 1.21
N ILE A 327 -12.27 11.05 0.63
CA ILE A 327 -11.28 10.63 -0.36
C ILE A 327 -11.91 10.86 -1.72
N ASP A 328 -11.39 11.82 -2.47
CA ASP A 328 -11.96 12.21 -3.76
C ASP A 328 -11.80 11.10 -4.82
N SER A 329 -12.63 11.13 -5.84
CA SER A 329 -12.74 10.09 -6.86
C SER A 329 -11.44 9.80 -7.63
N ASN A 330 -10.55 10.77 -7.73
CA ASN A 330 -9.25 10.62 -8.41
C ASN A 330 -8.08 10.37 -7.45
N SER A 331 -8.34 10.27 -6.15
CA SER A 331 -7.29 10.17 -5.13
C SER A 331 -7.02 8.73 -4.74
N ASP A 332 -5.74 8.42 -4.51
CA ASP A 332 -5.24 7.15 -3.95
C ASP A 332 -4.55 7.46 -2.62
N VAL A 333 -5.20 7.14 -1.51
CA VAL A 333 -4.78 7.52 -0.17
C VAL A 333 -4.41 6.30 0.67
N THR A 334 -3.22 6.31 1.26
CA THR A 334 -2.81 5.35 2.27
C THR A 334 -3.05 5.93 3.67
N LEU A 335 -3.90 5.27 4.45
CA LEU A 335 -4.18 5.63 5.83
C LEU A 335 -3.18 4.93 6.76
N GLY A 336 -2.33 5.70 7.40
CA GLY A 336 -1.32 5.24 8.36
C GLY A 336 -1.63 5.56 9.82
N ALA A 337 -2.75 6.22 10.09
CA ALA A 337 -3.15 6.66 11.44
C ALA A 337 -4.61 6.31 11.73
N THR A 338 -4.92 6.05 13.00
CA THR A 338 -6.29 5.78 13.44
C THR A 338 -7.12 7.06 13.52
N PHE A 339 -8.29 7.04 12.89
CA PHE A 339 -9.28 8.12 12.93
C PHE A 339 -10.42 7.82 13.88
N ARG A 340 -10.76 8.78 14.73
CA ARG A 340 -11.97 8.75 15.57
C ARG A 340 -13.07 9.62 14.95
N THR A 341 -14.26 9.06 14.80
CA THR A 341 -15.43 9.74 14.26
C THR A 341 -16.41 10.22 15.33
N ASN A 342 -16.06 10.09 16.60
CA ASN A 342 -16.87 10.51 17.75
C ASN A 342 -16.02 10.82 18.98
N ASP A 343 -16.49 11.80 19.77
CA ASP A 343 -16.23 11.98 21.19
C ASP A 343 -17.58 12.00 21.91
N ASP A 344 -17.62 11.76 23.22
CA ASP A 344 -18.84 11.41 23.99
C ASP A 344 -20.05 12.38 23.90
N ASN A 345 -19.92 13.53 23.23
CA ASN A 345 -20.94 14.58 23.19
C ASN A 345 -21.24 15.23 21.83
N GLY A 346 -20.66 14.75 20.71
CA GLY A 346 -20.82 15.39 19.40
C GLY A 346 -21.67 14.58 18.39
N THR A 347 -22.09 15.22 17.31
CA THR A 347 -22.67 14.51 16.15
C THR A 347 -21.59 13.69 15.47
N PRO A 348 -21.82 12.40 15.23
CA PRO A 348 -20.82 11.54 14.61
C PRO A 348 -20.39 12.01 13.22
N GLY A 349 -19.08 11.95 12.93
CA GLY A 349 -18.54 12.29 11.61
C GLY A 349 -18.82 11.22 10.56
N THR A 350 -18.62 11.57 9.28
CA THR A 350 -18.79 10.64 8.16
C THR A 350 -17.47 10.45 7.42
N VAL A 351 -17.15 9.20 7.08
CA VAL A 351 -16.05 8.85 6.18
C VAL A 351 -16.65 8.55 4.81
N ILE A 352 -16.25 9.30 3.79
CA ILE A 352 -16.74 9.17 2.41
C ILE A 352 -15.56 8.78 1.51
N ILE A 353 -15.63 7.61 0.90
CA ILE A 353 -14.60 7.09 0.03
C ILE A 353 -15.16 7.04 -1.40
N ASN A 354 -14.79 8.01 -2.22
CA ASN A 354 -15.12 8.04 -3.64
C ASN A 354 -13.96 7.55 -4.52
N GLY A 355 -12.73 7.72 -4.06
CA GLY A 355 -11.51 7.24 -4.70
C GLY A 355 -10.98 5.95 -4.10
N THR A 356 -9.67 5.87 -3.93
CA THR A 356 -8.98 4.71 -3.37
C THR A 356 -8.51 4.99 -1.95
N LEU A 357 -8.84 4.11 -1.01
CA LEU A 357 -8.32 4.11 0.34
C LEU A 357 -7.63 2.78 0.65
N ARG A 358 -6.37 2.86 1.09
CA ARG A 358 -5.56 1.71 1.52
C ARG A 358 -5.23 1.85 3.00
N PHE A 359 -5.34 0.78 3.77
CA PHE A 359 -4.85 0.76 5.14
C PHE A 359 -3.37 0.34 5.15
N LEU A 360 -2.53 1.08 5.87
CA LEU A 360 -1.09 0.79 5.95
C LEU A 360 -0.83 -0.59 6.58
N ASN A 361 -1.57 -0.92 7.62
CA ASN A 361 -1.49 -2.21 8.32
C ASN A 361 -2.81 -2.50 9.05
N GLU A 362 -2.92 -3.67 9.66
CA GLU A 362 -4.13 -4.16 10.34
C GLU A 362 -4.54 -3.37 11.59
N SER A 363 -3.64 -2.62 12.21
CA SER A 363 -3.93 -1.84 13.43
C SER A 363 -4.52 -0.46 13.17
N VAL A 364 -4.49 0.02 11.93
CA VAL A 364 -5.06 1.30 11.54
C VAL A 364 -6.57 1.17 11.34
N ILE A 365 -7.34 1.99 12.04
CA ILE A 365 -8.80 1.85 12.09
C ILE A 365 -9.53 3.19 11.99
N PHE A 366 -10.75 3.15 11.50
CA PHE A 366 -11.78 4.15 11.81
C PHE A 366 -12.63 3.64 12.95
N ASN A 367 -12.78 4.43 14.02
CA ASN A 367 -13.62 4.03 15.15
C ASN A 367 -14.57 5.14 15.61
N GLY A 368 -15.58 4.77 16.39
CA GLY A 368 -16.56 5.69 16.96
C GLY A 368 -17.97 5.50 16.43
N LEU A 369 -18.87 6.46 16.73
CA LEU A 369 -20.29 6.40 16.34
C LEU A 369 -20.55 6.84 14.90
N GLY A 370 -19.51 7.22 14.14
CA GLY A 370 -19.63 7.76 12.79
C GLY A 370 -20.14 6.78 11.75
N SER A 371 -20.41 7.31 10.57
CA SER A 371 -20.93 6.56 9.41
C SER A 371 -19.86 6.41 8.33
N LEU A 372 -20.08 5.45 7.44
CA LEU A 372 -19.27 5.20 6.25
C LEU A 372 -20.14 5.32 5.00
N GLU A 373 -19.61 5.99 3.98
CA GLU A 373 -20.10 5.94 2.60
C GLU A 373 -18.97 5.44 1.70
N LEU A 374 -19.06 4.22 1.22
CA LEU A 374 -18.08 3.60 0.32
C LEU A 374 -18.63 3.55 -1.10
N ASN A 375 -18.15 4.45 -1.94
CA ASN A 375 -18.46 4.53 -3.36
C ASN A 375 -17.30 4.09 -4.27
N GLY A 376 -16.08 4.15 -3.76
CA GLY A 376 -14.85 3.83 -4.46
C GLY A 376 -14.22 2.51 -3.99
N TYR A 377 -12.90 2.48 -3.95
CA TYR A 377 -12.12 1.30 -3.62
C TYR A 377 -11.55 1.38 -2.20
N THR A 378 -11.61 0.25 -1.48
CA THR A 378 -10.90 0.10 -0.20
C THR A 378 -10.09 -1.20 -0.17
N GLU A 379 -8.80 -1.08 0.23
CA GLU A 379 -7.90 -2.21 0.45
C GLU A 379 -7.77 -2.49 1.95
N LEU A 380 -8.13 -3.70 2.37
CA LEU A 380 -8.14 -4.13 3.76
C LEU A 380 -6.93 -5.02 4.08
N LYS A 381 -6.23 -4.70 5.16
CA LYS A 381 -5.11 -5.49 5.70
C LYS A 381 -5.52 -6.36 6.88
N ALA A 382 -6.63 -6.02 7.54
CA ALA A 382 -7.14 -6.74 8.72
C ALA A 382 -7.93 -7.98 8.33
N SER A 383 -8.24 -8.81 9.33
CA SER A 383 -8.95 -10.09 9.14
C SER A 383 -10.42 -9.93 8.77
N THR A 384 -11.05 -8.79 9.08
CA THR A 384 -12.43 -8.50 8.73
C THR A 384 -12.61 -7.07 8.28
N PHE A 385 -13.71 -6.79 7.57
CA PHE A 385 -14.11 -5.42 7.23
C PHE A 385 -14.28 -4.55 8.48
N ASN A 386 -14.93 -5.09 9.51
CA ASN A 386 -15.19 -4.36 10.75
C ASN A 386 -13.96 -4.14 11.60
N ASP A 387 -12.86 -4.86 11.38
CA ASP A 387 -11.61 -4.60 12.10
C ASP A 387 -11.00 -3.25 11.70
N HIS A 388 -11.13 -2.84 10.44
CA HIS A 388 -10.75 -1.50 9.99
C HIS A 388 -11.86 -0.45 10.19
N TYR A 389 -13.12 -0.83 9.97
CA TYR A 389 -14.27 0.09 10.07
C TYR A 389 -15.08 -0.19 11.33
N GLN A 390 -14.50 0.10 12.50
CA GLN A 390 -15.13 -0.02 13.83
C GLN A 390 -16.13 1.11 14.10
N LEU A 391 -16.86 1.50 13.07
CA LEU A 391 -17.89 2.54 13.10
C LEU A 391 -19.23 1.92 13.54
N LEU A 392 -19.93 2.57 14.48
CA LEU A 392 -21.23 2.12 14.99
C LEU A 392 -22.41 2.72 14.22
N GLY A 393 -22.20 3.77 13.44
CA GLY A 393 -23.20 4.36 12.56
C GLY A 393 -23.46 3.53 11.31
N THR A 394 -24.25 4.08 10.41
CA THR A 394 -24.59 3.41 9.14
C THR A 394 -23.36 3.23 8.25
N LYS A 395 -23.26 2.07 7.63
CA LYS A 395 -22.24 1.77 6.64
C LYS A 395 -22.91 1.54 5.29
N ASN A 396 -22.93 2.57 4.47
CA ASN A 396 -23.51 2.55 3.13
C ASN A 396 -22.43 2.14 2.13
N ILE A 397 -22.56 0.97 1.55
CA ILE A 397 -21.69 0.45 0.52
C ILE A 397 -22.44 0.52 -0.81
N ASN A 398 -21.90 1.28 -1.76
CA ASN A 398 -22.55 1.44 -3.06
C ASN A 398 -22.48 0.13 -3.85
N PRO A 399 -23.63 -0.46 -4.20
CA PRO A 399 -23.67 -1.77 -4.84
C PRO A 399 -23.18 -1.76 -6.30
N SER A 400 -22.92 -0.61 -6.90
CA SER A 400 -22.55 -0.51 -8.32
C SER A 400 -21.09 -0.01 -8.52
N THR A 401 -20.54 0.74 -7.57
CA THR A 401 -19.23 1.38 -7.77
C THR A 401 -18.21 0.96 -6.74
N SER A 402 -18.64 0.44 -5.57
CA SER A 402 -17.70 0.06 -4.51
C SER A 402 -16.84 -1.14 -4.90
N THR A 403 -15.61 -1.11 -4.47
CA THR A 403 -14.69 -2.26 -4.54
C THR A 403 -14.05 -2.48 -3.17
N ILE A 404 -14.13 -3.70 -2.68
CA ILE A 404 -13.49 -4.13 -1.43
C ILE A 404 -12.44 -5.18 -1.77
N GLU A 405 -11.19 -4.91 -1.43
CA GLU A 405 -10.09 -5.86 -1.58
C GLU A 405 -9.59 -6.31 -0.21
N PHE A 406 -9.43 -7.62 -0.04
CA PHE A 406 -8.76 -8.23 1.10
C PHE A 406 -7.35 -8.65 0.69
N THR A 407 -6.32 -8.09 1.34
CA THR A 407 -4.90 -8.34 1.04
C THR A 407 -4.14 -8.91 2.24
N ASN A 408 -4.83 -9.45 3.21
CA ASN A 408 -4.20 -9.99 4.42
C ASN A 408 -3.28 -11.18 4.09
N SER A 409 -2.06 -11.15 4.62
CA SER A 409 -1.09 -12.24 4.51
C SER A 409 -1.31 -13.38 5.51
N ALA A 410 -2.28 -13.26 6.42
CA ALA A 410 -2.64 -14.33 7.35
C ALA A 410 -3.17 -15.56 6.60
N SER A 411 -3.00 -16.74 7.20
CA SER A 411 -3.42 -18.02 6.60
C SER A 411 -4.94 -18.17 6.48
N SER A 412 -5.73 -17.36 7.21
CA SER A 412 -7.19 -17.34 7.06
C SER A 412 -7.75 -15.99 7.50
N ILE A 413 -8.70 -15.48 6.73
CA ILE A 413 -9.57 -14.38 7.12
C ILE A 413 -10.83 -15.00 7.68
N SER A 414 -11.03 -14.86 8.98
CA SER A 414 -12.07 -15.59 9.73
C SER A 414 -13.49 -15.28 9.27
N ALA A 415 -13.73 -14.07 8.75
CA ALA A 415 -15.03 -13.67 8.21
C ALA A 415 -14.90 -12.37 7.42
N THR A 416 -15.71 -12.17 6.37
CA THR A 416 -15.76 -10.90 5.66
C THR A 416 -16.38 -9.81 6.51
N ASN A 417 -17.43 -10.12 7.30
CA ASN A 417 -18.19 -9.17 8.13
C ASN A 417 -18.54 -7.86 7.41
N ILE A 418 -18.83 -7.94 6.10
CA ILE A 418 -19.29 -6.79 5.32
C ILE A 418 -20.74 -6.49 5.72
N PRO A 419 -21.09 -5.26 6.05
CA PRO A 419 -22.39 -4.91 6.63
C PRO A 419 -23.55 -4.85 5.61
N THR A 420 -23.35 -5.37 4.43
CA THR A 420 -24.36 -5.44 3.36
C THR A 420 -24.29 -6.78 2.65
N THR A 421 -25.41 -7.22 2.11
CA THR A 421 -25.49 -8.42 1.27
C THR A 421 -25.20 -8.14 -0.21
N THR A 422 -25.13 -6.88 -0.61
CA THR A 422 -24.84 -6.49 -2.00
C THR A 422 -23.75 -5.43 -2.05
N LEU A 423 -22.71 -5.68 -2.84
CA LEU A 423 -21.60 -4.77 -3.09
C LEU A 423 -21.27 -4.73 -4.60
N GLY A 424 -20.53 -3.70 -5.03
CA GLY A 424 -20.12 -3.55 -6.43
C GLY A 424 -19.14 -4.65 -6.81
N SER A 425 -17.91 -4.55 -6.33
CA SER A 425 -16.84 -5.52 -6.62
C SER A 425 -16.17 -6.05 -5.36
N LEU A 426 -15.70 -7.29 -5.44
CA LEU A 426 -14.90 -7.94 -4.39
C LEU A 426 -13.61 -8.46 -5.00
N VAL A 427 -12.48 -8.19 -4.34
CA VAL A 427 -11.17 -8.71 -4.71
C VAL A 427 -10.64 -9.59 -3.58
N SER A 428 -10.39 -10.86 -3.88
CA SER A 428 -9.67 -11.79 -3.01
C SER A 428 -8.20 -11.81 -3.43
N ASN A 429 -7.35 -11.24 -2.60
CA ASN A 429 -5.90 -11.17 -2.78
C ASN A 429 -5.21 -11.54 -1.46
N VAL A 430 -5.69 -12.61 -0.83
CA VAL A 430 -5.12 -13.13 0.41
C VAL A 430 -3.94 -14.06 0.09
N SER A 431 -3.22 -14.53 1.11
CA SER A 431 -2.09 -15.44 0.87
C SER A 431 -2.52 -16.66 0.05
N SER A 432 -1.60 -17.26 -0.70
CA SER A 432 -1.91 -18.41 -1.57
C SER A 432 -2.45 -19.65 -0.83
N VAL A 433 -2.21 -19.72 0.47
CA VAL A 433 -2.78 -20.76 1.37
C VAL A 433 -3.88 -20.19 2.26
N GLY A 434 -4.25 -18.92 2.06
CA GLY A 434 -5.28 -18.26 2.84
C GLY A 434 -6.69 -18.49 2.31
N GLU A 435 -7.66 -18.26 3.17
CA GLU A 435 -9.09 -18.36 2.85
C GLU A 435 -9.83 -17.08 3.21
N LEU A 436 -10.65 -16.59 2.27
CA LEU A 436 -11.60 -15.52 2.50
C LEU A 436 -12.96 -16.13 2.83
N ASN A 437 -13.39 -16.04 4.08
CA ASN A 437 -14.62 -16.68 4.56
C ASN A 437 -15.84 -15.76 4.37
N ILE A 438 -16.79 -16.18 3.56
CA ILE A 438 -18.09 -15.52 3.32
C ILE A 438 -19.11 -16.09 4.30
N ILE A 439 -19.47 -15.29 5.30
CA ILE A 439 -20.35 -15.76 6.40
C ILE A 439 -21.83 -15.47 6.18
N ASP A 440 -22.17 -14.66 5.16
CA ASP A 440 -23.54 -14.33 4.76
C ASP A 440 -23.69 -14.45 3.25
N ASN A 441 -24.91 -14.66 2.77
CA ASN A 441 -25.21 -14.61 1.33
C ASN A 441 -24.78 -13.26 0.76
N THR A 442 -23.85 -13.28 -0.20
CA THR A 442 -23.24 -12.07 -0.75
C THR A 442 -23.47 -11.97 -2.24
N ILE A 443 -23.96 -10.81 -2.69
CA ILE A 443 -24.15 -10.47 -4.10
C ILE A 443 -23.05 -9.49 -4.52
N ILE A 444 -22.30 -9.86 -5.53
CA ILE A 444 -21.30 -9.00 -6.19
C ILE A 444 -21.90 -8.58 -7.52
N SER A 445 -22.36 -7.33 -7.59
CA SER A 445 -23.12 -6.87 -8.75
C SER A 445 -22.23 -6.66 -9.97
N GLU A 446 -20.96 -6.26 -9.77
CA GLU A 446 -20.04 -5.91 -10.86
C GLU A 446 -18.99 -7.01 -11.09
N THR A 447 -17.95 -7.08 -10.28
CA THR A 447 -16.82 -7.98 -10.53
C THR A 447 -16.35 -8.71 -9.27
N LEU A 448 -16.26 -10.02 -9.35
CA LEU A 448 -15.45 -10.83 -8.44
C LEU A 448 -14.07 -11.03 -9.07
N THR A 449 -13.02 -10.55 -8.39
CA THR A 449 -11.64 -10.82 -8.78
C THR A 449 -11.00 -11.79 -7.80
N MET A 450 -10.53 -12.91 -8.30
CA MET A 450 -9.78 -13.91 -7.55
C MET A 450 -8.32 -13.86 -7.97
N GLN A 451 -7.49 -13.12 -7.24
CA GLN A 451 -6.05 -12.98 -7.53
C GLN A 451 -5.25 -14.08 -6.83
N SER A 452 -5.52 -14.30 -5.55
CA SER A 452 -4.87 -15.35 -4.75
C SER A 452 -5.73 -15.75 -3.54
N GLY A 453 -5.48 -16.96 -3.02
CA GLY A 453 -6.20 -17.56 -1.90
C GLY A 453 -7.58 -18.10 -2.30
N ASN A 454 -8.16 -18.86 -1.38
CA ASN A 454 -9.47 -19.47 -1.60
C ASN A 454 -10.60 -18.59 -1.06
N ILE A 455 -11.80 -18.78 -1.58
CA ILE A 455 -13.04 -18.25 -1.02
C ILE A 455 -13.84 -19.41 -0.45
N ASN A 456 -14.15 -19.36 0.85
CA ASN A 456 -14.96 -20.36 1.52
C ASN A 456 -16.35 -19.77 1.83
N THR A 457 -17.39 -20.35 1.28
CA THR A 457 -18.76 -19.86 1.47
C THR A 457 -19.54 -20.64 2.53
N PHE A 458 -19.03 -21.76 3.02
CA PHE A 458 -19.77 -22.68 3.89
C PHE A 458 -21.13 -23.06 3.28
N SER A 459 -22.24 -22.77 4.00
CA SER A 459 -23.60 -22.95 3.51
C SER A 459 -24.17 -21.72 2.81
N ASN A 460 -23.39 -20.61 2.72
CA ASN A 460 -23.83 -19.37 2.09
C ASN A 460 -23.58 -19.38 0.59
N THR A 461 -24.19 -18.45 -0.11
CA THR A 461 -24.05 -18.30 -1.56
C THR A 461 -23.31 -17.00 -1.87
N ILE A 462 -22.24 -17.08 -2.65
CA ILE A 462 -21.69 -15.93 -3.34
C ILE A 462 -22.34 -15.85 -4.72
N SER A 463 -22.93 -14.70 -5.05
CA SER A 463 -23.57 -14.47 -6.35
C SER A 463 -22.76 -13.46 -7.16
N ILE A 464 -22.42 -13.80 -8.40
CA ILE A 464 -21.83 -12.85 -9.36
C ILE A 464 -22.97 -12.39 -10.27
N GLY A 465 -23.21 -11.07 -10.25
CA GLY A 465 -24.37 -10.46 -10.84
C GLY A 465 -25.59 -10.41 -9.90
N SER A 466 -26.52 -9.54 -10.21
CA SER A 466 -27.73 -9.28 -9.44
C SER A 466 -29.03 -9.54 -10.23
N SER A 467 -28.94 -9.61 -11.55
CA SER A 467 -30.08 -9.84 -12.44
C SER A 467 -29.58 -10.29 -13.83
N GLU A 468 -30.50 -10.68 -14.70
CA GLU A 468 -30.18 -10.98 -16.12
C GLU A 468 -29.70 -9.75 -16.92
N SER A 469 -30.03 -8.54 -16.50
CA SER A 469 -29.51 -7.30 -17.06
C SER A 469 -28.19 -6.84 -16.43
N ASN A 470 -27.82 -7.41 -15.29
CA ASN A 470 -26.55 -7.20 -14.60
C ASN A 470 -25.99 -8.57 -14.17
N ILE A 471 -25.32 -9.24 -15.10
CA ILE A 471 -24.78 -10.60 -14.91
C ILE A 471 -23.46 -10.61 -14.14
N GLY A 472 -22.84 -9.43 -13.92
CA GLY A 472 -21.52 -9.33 -13.30
C GLY A 472 -20.43 -10.04 -14.08
N SER A 473 -19.21 -9.95 -13.58
CA SER A 473 -18.05 -10.61 -14.19
C SER A 473 -17.19 -11.35 -13.16
N LEU A 474 -16.46 -12.37 -13.62
CA LEU A 474 -15.42 -13.05 -12.85
C LEU A 474 -14.07 -12.81 -13.51
N ASN A 475 -13.17 -12.14 -12.79
CA ASN A 475 -11.76 -12.05 -13.16
C ASN A 475 -10.98 -13.09 -12.35
N TYR A 476 -10.75 -14.24 -12.96
CA TYR A 476 -10.10 -15.40 -12.31
C TYR A 476 -8.63 -15.46 -12.68
N GLN A 477 -7.76 -15.48 -11.66
CA GLN A 477 -6.33 -15.72 -11.81
C GLN A 477 -5.88 -16.96 -11.06
N ASN A 478 -6.29 -17.11 -9.78
CA ASN A 478 -5.91 -18.23 -8.94
C ASN A 478 -6.90 -18.45 -7.78
N GLY A 479 -6.76 -19.60 -7.09
CA GLY A 479 -7.58 -19.98 -5.93
C GLY A 479 -8.86 -20.71 -6.31
N TYR A 480 -9.62 -21.09 -5.30
CA TYR A 480 -10.85 -21.87 -5.46
C TYR A 480 -12.00 -21.26 -4.64
N ILE A 481 -13.22 -21.53 -5.07
CA ILE A 481 -14.42 -21.33 -4.26
C ILE A 481 -14.79 -22.68 -3.66
N ASN A 482 -14.69 -22.78 -2.32
CA ASN A 482 -15.11 -23.93 -1.55
C ASN A 482 -16.52 -23.66 -1.02
N GLY A 483 -17.53 -24.21 -1.70
CA GLY A 483 -18.95 -24.04 -1.41
C GLY A 483 -19.77 -23.57 -2.62
N ILE A 484 -20.69 -22.62 -2.42
CA ILE A 484 -21.76 -22.32 -3.37
C ILE A 484 -21.46 -21.05 -4.16
N LEU A 485 -21.39 -21.16 -5.50
CA LEU A 485 -21.33 -20.03 -6.42
C LEU A 485 -22.58 -19.95 -7.29
N LYS A 486 -23.21 -18.77 -7.32
CA LYS A 486 -24.32 -18.43 -8.21
C LYS A 486 -23.84 -17.45 -9.28
N ARG A 487 -24.19 -17.70 -10.55
CA ARG A 487 -23.93 -16.79 -11.65
C ARG A 487 -25.18 -16.50 -12.44
N TRP A 488 -25.25 -15.25 -12.92
CA TRP A 488 -26.33 -14.79 -13.78
C TRP A 488 -25.97 -14.91 -15.27
N PHE A 489 -26.98 -15.10 -16.09
CA PHE A 489 -26.88 -15.23 -17.54
C PHE A 489 -27.96 -14.38 -18.19
N THR A 490 -27.63 -13.74 -19.29
CA THR A 490 -28.60 -12.97 -20.07
C THR A 490 -29.47 -13.88 -20.90
N GLY A 491 -30.75 -13.55 -21.00
CA GLY A 491 -31.62 -14.12 -22.00
C GLY A 491 -31.25 -13.50 -23.35
N THR A 492 -30.70 -14.27 -24.27
CA THR A 492 -30.31 -13.78 -25.60
C THR A 492 -30.92 -14.63 -26.69
N ASN A 493 -31.39 -13.97 -27.74
CA ASN A 493 -31.83 -14.64 -28.98
C ASN A 493 -30.63 -14.99 -29.89
N SER A 494 -29.42 -14.62 -29.55
CA SER A 494 -28.23 -14.91 -30.31
C SER A 494 -26.96 -14.56 -29.55
N GLY A 495 -26.15 -15.53 -29.20
CA GLY A 495 -24.83 -15.31 -28.68
C GLY A 495 -24.51 -16.13 -27.44
N ALA A 496 -23.27 -16.60 -27.35
CA ALA A 496 -22.81 -17.39 -26.21
C ALA A 496 -22.70 -16.51 -24.97
N SER A 497 -23.44 -16.86 -23.92
CA SER A 497 -23.17 -16.40 -22.57
C SER A 497 -22.42 -17.52 -21.85
N SER A 498 -21.21 -17.26 -21.32
CA SER A 498 -20.43 -18.27 -20.64
C SER A 498 -20.15 -17.90 -19.19
N GLY A 499 -20.08 -18.89 -18.32
CA GLY A 499 -19.80 -18.71 -16.90
C GLY A 499 -18.89 -19.79 -16.34
N LEU A 500 -17.69 -19.38 -15.85
CA LEU A 500 -16.79 -20.24 -15.10
C LEU A 500 -17.21 -20.28 -13.63
N TYR A 501 -17.21 -21.51 -13.05
CA TYR A 501 -17.36 -21.79 -11.63
C TYR A 501 -16.07 -22.47 -11.13
N PRO A 502 -15.14 -21.71 -10.53
CA PRO A 502 -13.86 -22.22 -10.07
C PRO A 502 -13.99 -22.89 -8.69
N LEU A 503 -14.77 -23.97 -8.63
CA LEU A 503 -15.06 -24.69 -7.38
C LEU A 503 -13.91 -25.65 -6.99
N SER A 504 -13.96 -26.15 -5.78
CA SER A 504 -12.99 -27.12 -5.27
C SER A 504 -13.62 -28.27 -4.51
N LYS A 505 -12.89 -29.38 -4.44
CA LYS A 505 -13.08 -30.42 -3.43
C LYS A 505 -12.24 -30.05 -2.22
N ASN A 506 -12.90 -29.73 -1.10
CA ASN A 506 -12.24 -29.42 0.19
C ASN A 506 -11.20 -28.27 0.13
N GLY A 507 -11.38 -27.29 -0.77
CA GLY A 507 -10.46 -26.15 -0.88
C GLY A 507 -9.10 -26.45 -1.51
N THR A 508 -8.82 -27.65 -1.96
CA THR A 508 -7.48 -28.07 -2.40
C THR A 508 -7.39 -28.67 -3.81
N GLN A 509 -8.47 -29.23 -4.31
CA GLN A 509 -8.50 -29.92 -5.61
C GLN A 509 -9.48 -29.23 -6.54
N LYS A 510 -9.05 -28.93 -7.76
CA LYS A 510 -9.87 -28.30 -8.79
C LYS A 510 -11.15 -29.11 -9.07
N ARG A 511 -12.29 -28.43 -9.10
CA ARG A 511 -13.59 -28.92 -9.55
C ARG A 511 -14.28 -27.81 -10.33
N PHE A 512 -13.75 -27.46 -11.49
CA PHE A 512 -14.26 -26.35 -12.29
C PHE A 512 -15.39 -26.81 -13.19
N VAL A 513 -16.34 -25.90 -13.35
CA VAL A 513 -17.41 -26.03 -14.35
C VAL A 513 -17.45 -24.77 -15.19
N THR A 514 -17.46 -24.92 -16.49
CA THR A 514 -17.79 -23.84 -17.41
C THR A 514 -19.10 -24.17 -18.12
N VAL A 515 -20.05 -23.27 -18.04
CA VAL A 515 -21.34 -23.36 -18.74
C VAL A 515 -21.31 -22.35 -19.89
N GLU A 516 -21.65 -22.80 -21.11
CA GLU A 516 -21.73 -21.96 -22.29
C GLU A 516 -23.11 -22.14 -22.94
N TYR A 517 -23.89 -21.05 -23.04
CA TYR A 517 -25.14 -21.07 -23.80
C TYR A 517 -24.85 -20.84 -25.27
N THR A 518 -25.36 -21.72 -26.10
CA THR A 518 -25.17 -21.68 -27.56
C THR A 518 -26.44 -21.31 -28.33
N GLU A 519 -27.58 -21.34 -27.65
CA GLU A 519 -28.89 -21.05 -28.24
C GLU A 519 -29.68 -20.10 -27.33
N ALA A 520 -30.78 -19.56 -27.83
CA ALA A 520 -31.65 -18.66 -27.07
C ALA A 520 -32.08 -19.28 -25.74
N THR A 521 -31.76 -18.60 -24.64
CA THR A 521 -32.21 -18.97 -23.30
C THR A 521 -33.09 -17.87 -22.73
N ASP A 522 -34.00 -18.26 -21.82
CA ASP A 522 -34.55 -17.29 -20.89
C ASP A 522 -33.40 -16.90 -19.94
N GLY A 523 -33.25 -15.62 -19.66
CA GLY A 523 -32.29 -15.13 -18.69
C GLY A 523 -32.56 -15.70 -17.30
N GLY A 524 -31.61 -15.58 -16.41
CA GLY A 524 -31.72 -16.04 -15.05
C GLY A 524 -30.37 -16.46 -14.46
N SER A 525 -30.39 -17.26 -13.41
CA SER A 525 -29.15 -17.65 -12.74
C SER A 525 -29.04 -19.16 -12.51
N VAL A 526 -27.79 -19.62 -12.38
CA VAL A 526 -27.49 -21.02 -12.02
C VAL A 526 -26.58 -21.01 -10.78
N LYS A 527 -27.00 -21.76 -9.78
CA LYS A 527 -26.23 -22.04 -8.57
C LYS A 527 -25.52 -23.37 -8.74
N VAL A 528 -24.22 -23.40 -8.47
CA VAL A 528 -23.39 -24.63 -8.57
C VAL A 528 -22.63 -24.83 -7.26
N GLU A 529 -22.62 -26.07 -6.83
CA GLU A 529 -21.89 -26.55 -5.65
C GLU A 529 -21.25 -27.90 -5.96
N TRP A 530 -20.05 -28.14 -5.40
CA TRP A 530 -19.46 -29.47 -5.43
C TRP A 530 -19.94 -30.29 -4.24
N ILE A 531 -20.54 -31.45 -4.50
CA ILE A 531 -21.01 -32.40 -3.49
C ILE A 531 -20.00 -33.54 -3.39
N ASN A 532 -19.34 -33.65 -2.25
CA ASN A 532 -18.41 -34.73 -1.95
C ASN A 532 -19.15 -35.97 -1.41
N SER A 533 -19.81 -36.66 -2.31
CA SER A 533 -20.63 -37.83 -1.98
C SER A 533 -20.62 -38.79 -3.14
N ALA A 534 -20.59 -40.08 -2.85
CA ALA A 534 -20.65 -41.11 -3.87
C ALA A 534 -21.85 -40.94 -4.82
N MET A 535 -21.62 -41.05 -6.11
CA MET A 535 -22.64 -40.85 -7.14
C MET A 535 -23.72 -41.93 -7.16
N GLY A 536 -23.49 -43.10 -6.52
CA GLY A 536 -24.42 -44.21 -6.46
C GLY A 536 -24.54 -45.00 -7.78
N TYR A 537 -24.84 -46.28 -7.67
CA TYR A 537 -24.77 -47.23 -8.78
C TYR A 537 -26.04 -47.33 -9.62
N ASN A 538 -26.62 -46.29 -10.08
CA ASN A 538 -27.66 -46.37 -11.11
C ASN A 538 -27.12 -45.87 -12.44
N LEU A 539 -26.14 -46.57 -13.01
CA LEU A 539 -25.60 -46.22 -14.34
C LEU A 539 -26.47 -46.88 -15.42
N ASN A 540 -26.84 -46.08 -16.41
CA ASN A 540 -27.25 -46.58 -17.69
C ASN A 540 -25.97 -47.01 -18.45
N THR A 541 -25.92 -48.18 -18.99
CA THR A 541 -24.78 -48.75 -19.74
C THR A 541 -24.70 -48.14 -21.14
N ASP A 542 -24.66 -46.80 -21.21
CA ASP A 542 -24.55 -46.09 -22.48
C ASP A 542 -23.14 -46.24 -23.06
N THR A 543 -23.06 -46.42 -24.37
CA THR A 543 -21.81 -46.47 -25.12
C THR A 543 -21.46 -45.05 -25.60
N ILE A 544 -20.27 -44.60 -25.26
CA ILE A 544 -19.72 -43.30 -25.62
C ILE A 544 -18.75 -43.50 -26.80
N SER A 545 -19.01 -42.85 -27.92
CA SER A 545 -18.04 -42.78 -29.04
C SER A 545 -16.99 -41.73 -28.80
N THR A 546 -15.72 -42.06 -28.99
CA THR A 546 -14.56 -41.16 -28.92
C THR A 546 -13.74 -41.29 -30.21
N ASN A 547 -13.00 -40.23 -30.56
CA ASN A 547 -12.05 -40.26 -31.65
C ASN A 547 -10.71 -40.90 -31.30
N CYS A 548 -10.53 -41.23 -30.03
CA CYS A 548 -9.25 -41.63 -29.45
C CYS A 548 -9.02 -43.14 -29.51
N ASN A 549 -10.01 -44.00 -29.29
CA ASN A 549 -9.91 -45.48 -29.38
C ASN A 549 -11.27 -46.13 -29.64
N GLY A 550 -12.15 -45.49 -30.43
CA GLY A 550 -13.47 -46.05 -30.72
C GLY A 550 -14.54 -45.68 -29.70
N SER A 551 -15.17 -46.62 -29.06
CA SER A 551 -16.21 -46.39 -28.07
C SER A 551 -15.95 -47.14 -26.78
N PHE A 552 -16.40 -46.61 -25.65
CA PHE A 552 -16.36 -47.28 -24.36
C PHE A 552 -17.73 -47.28 -23.67
N VAL A 553 -17.93 -48.23 -22.78
CA VAL A 553 -19.12 -48.33 -21.95
C VAL A 553 -18.79 -47.74 -20.57
N ILE A 554 -19.71 -46.94 -20.03
CA ILE A 554 -19.54 -46.36 -18.70
C ILE A 554 -19.64 -47.44 -17.63
N GLU A 555 -18.59 -47.57 -16.82
CA GLU A 555 -18.51 -48.60 -15.75
C GLU A 555 -18.21 -47.98 -14.39
N ASN A 556 -17.58 -46.81 -14.40
CA ASN A 556 -17.06 -46.14 -13.20
C ASN A 556 -17.48 -44.68 -13.10
N THR A 557 -17.56 -44.15 -11.91
CA THR A 557 -17.87 -42.74 -11.62
C THR A 557 -16.90 -42.17 -10.59
N ASP A 558 -16.67 -40.85 -10.60
CA ASP A 558 -15.95 -40.16 -9.52
C ASP A 558 -16.74 -40.18 -8.20
N ASN A 559 -16.06 -39.92 -7.08
CA ASN A 559 -16.65 -39.79 -5.76
C ASN A 559 -17.07 -38.35 -5.48
N GLY A 560 -17.96 -37.84 -6.29
CA GLY A 560 -18.52 -36.49 -6.16
C GLY A 560 -19.13 -36.01 -7.45
N PHE A 561 -19.91 -34.95 -7.33
CA PHE A 561 -20.59 -34.38 -8.45
C PHE A 561 -20.89 -32.89 -8.24
N TRP A 562 -21.09 -32.18 -9.31
CA TRP A 562 -21.59 -30.81 -9.29
C TRP A 562 -23.10 -30.81 -9.23
N GLU A 563 -23.65 -30.20 -8.20
CA GLU A 563 -25.08 -29.93 -8.13
C GLU A 563 -25.36 -28.56 -8.76
N MET A 564 -26.17 -28.56 -9.83
CA MET A 564 -26.52 -27.35 -10.57
C MET A 564 -28.00 -27.08 -10.44
N THR A 565 -28.34 -25.98 -9.75
CA THR A 565 -29.71 -25.56 -9.48
C THR A 565 -30.05 -24.31 -10.27
N PRO A 566 -31.03 -24.37 -11.19
CA PRO A 566 -31.53 -23.21 -11.90
C PRO A 566 -32.35 -22.32 -10.97
N ASN A 567 -32.22 -21.02 -11.14
CA ASN A 567 -32.96 -20.02 -10.36
C ASN A 567 -33.35 -18.84 -11.28
N ASP A 568 -34.21 -18.01 -10.75
CA ASP A 568 -34.58 -16.71 -11.34
C ASP A 568 -35.05 -16.81 -12.81
N GLY A 569 -35.78 -17.87 -13.13
CA GLY A 569 -36.43 -18.04 -14.43
C GLY A 569 -35.63 -18.71 -15.53
N ILE A 570 -34.35 -19.04 -15.30
CA ILE A 570 -33.57 -19.71 -16.32
C ILE A 570 -34.08 -21.12 -16.58
N THR A 571 -34.42 -21.40 -17.80
CA THR A 571 -34.96 -22.70 -18.23
C THR A 571 -34.12 -23.28 -19.38
N THR A 572 -34.07 -24.60 -19.46
CA THR A 572 -33.53 -25.32 -20.61
C THR A 572 -34.56 -26.36 -21.05
N SER A 573 -34.87 -26.37 -22.31
CA SER A 573 -35.79 -27.33 -22.96
C SER A 573 -35.04 -28.02 -24.11
N GLU A 574 -35.74 -28.91 -24.83
CA GLU A 574 -35.16 -29.57 -26.01
C GLU A 574 -34.63 -28.60 -27.07
N ASN A 575 -35.21 -27.40 -27.13
CA ASN A 575 -34.80 -26.33 -28.04
C ASN A 575 -33.87 -25.27 -27.41
N LYS A 576 -33.45 -25.49 -26.15
CA LYS A 576 -32.59 -24.61 -25.39
C LYS A 576 -31.52 -25.44 -24.73
N SER A 577 -30.33 -25.38 -25.28
CA SER A 577 -29.23 -26.21 -24.84
C SER A 577 -28.04 -25.38 -24.36
N TYR A 578 -27.17 -26.03 -23.62
CA TYR A 578 -25.92 -25.45 -23.17
C TYR A 578 -24.79 -26.45 -23.38
N ASN A 579 -23.57 -25.91 -23.52
CA ASN A 579 -22.38 -26.72 -23.43
C ASN A 579 -21.87 -26.68 -21.98
N ILE A 580 -21.30 -27.78 -21.53
CA ILE A 580 -20.67 -27.89 -20.22
C ILE A 580 -19.27 -28.42 -20.36
N THR A 581 -18.32 -27.76 -19.72
CA THR A 581 -16.94 -28.25 -19.55
C THR A 581 -16.70 -28.48 -18.07
N LEU A 582 -16.27 -29.69 -17.72
CA LEU A 582 -15.88 -30.11 -16.37
C LEU A 582 -14.37 -30.28 -16.33
N GLU A 583 -13.73 -29.68 -15.33
CA GLU A 583 -12.30 -29.85 -15.07
C GLU A 583 -12.10 -30.36 -13.65
N GLY A 584 -11.35 -31.43 -13.50
CA GLY A 584 -11.04 -32.03 -12.20
C GLY A 584 -9.54 -32.17 -11.96
N GLU A 585 -9.14 -32.24 -10.70
CA GLU A 585 -7.78 -32.52 -10.28
C GLU A 585 -7.77 -33.63 -9.25
N GLY A 586 -6.76 -34.52 -9.32
CA GLY A 586 -6.64 -35.64 -8.40
C GLY A 586 -7.76 -36.66 -8.54
N ILE A 587 -8.31 -36.84 -9.74
CA ILE A 587 -9.32 -37.84 -10.05
C ILE A 587 -8.60 -39.17 -10.31
N LEU A 588 -8.66 -40.05 -9.35
CA LEU A 588 -7.90 -41.31 -9.37
C LEU A 588 -8.68 -42.47 -9.99
N SER A 589 -9.95 -42.24 -10.31
CA SER A 589 -10.93 -43.28 -10.63
C SER A 589 -11.10 -43.55 -12.13
N LEU A 590 -10.35 -42.83 -12.97
CA LEU A 590 -10.55 -42.90 -14.43
C LEU A 590 -9.48 -43.76 -15.10
N ALA A 591 -9.92 -44.53 -16.08
CA ALA A 591 -9.12 -45.61 -16.73
C ALA A 591 -8.01 -45.04 -17.64
N ASP A 592 -8.33 -44.12 -18.50
CA ASP A 592 -7.39 -43.38 -19.36
C ASP A 592 -8.04 -42.06 -19.85
N GLU A 593 -7.24 -41.23 -20.51
CA GLU A 593 -7.66 -39.91 -21.01
C GLU A 593 -8.80 -40.00 -22.03
N CYS A 594 -8.89 -41.11 -22.76
CA CYS A 594 -9.84 -41.28 -23.84
C CYS A 594 -11.19 -41.88 -23.40
N HIS A 595 -11.22 -42.53 -22.27
CA HIS A 595 -12.40 -43.22 -21.75
C HIS A 595 -13.07 -42.50 -20.59
N VAL A 596 -13.06 -41.16 -20.62
CA VAL A 596 -13.72 -40.30 -19.65
C VAL A 596 -14.81 -39.48 -20.31
N THR A 597 -15.95 -39.37 -19.63
CA THR A 597 -17.05 -38.49 -20.07
C THR A 597 -17.71 -37.81 -18.88
N ALA A 598 -18.60 -36.87 -19.16
CA ALA A 598 -19.48 -36.28 -18.19
C ALA A 598 -20.87 -36.90 -18.30
N ILE A 599 -21.43 -37.27 -17.16
CA ILE A 599 -22.79 -37.79 -17.03
C ILE A 599 -23.66 -36.90 -16.18
N LYS A 600 -24.94 -37.04 -16.33
CA LYS A 600 -25.94 -36.15 -15.76
C LYS A 600 -27.01 -36.94 -15.03
N ARG A 601 -27.55 -36.38 -13.90
CA ARG A 601 -28.65 -36.97 -13.15
C ARG A 601 -29.67 -35.95 -12.71
N VAL A 602 -30.93 -36.16 -13.01
CA VAL A 602 -32.06 -35.36 -12.54
C VAL A 602 -32.66 -36.01 -11.29
N GLY A 603 -32.53 -35.34 -10.15
CA GLY A 603 -33.01 -35.84 -8.87
C GLY A 603 -32.40 -37.17 -8.46
N SER A 604 -33.22 -38.16 -8.17
CA SER A 604 -32.81 -39.55 -7.84
C SER A 604 -32.83 -40.53 -9.01
N ASN A 605 -33.04 -40.02 -10.26
CA ASN A 605 -33.05 -40.86 -11.45
C ASN A 605 -31.67 -41.45 -11.73
N PRO A 606 -31.56 -42.51 -12.55
CA PRO A 606 -30.28 -43.00 -13.01
C PRO A 606 -29.42 -41.95 -13.67
N TRP A 607 -28.10 -42.03 -13.54
CA TRP A 607 -27.16 -41.23 -14.29
C TRP A 607 -27.23 -41.57 -15.78
N VAL A 608 -27.33 -40.53 -16.63
CA VAL A 608 -27.49 -40.69 -18.08
C VAL A 608 -26.51 -39.80 -18.84
N VAL A 609 -26.24 -40.15 -20.05
CA VAL A 609 -25.51 -39.29 -21.00
C VAL A 609 -26.45 -38.19 -21.53
N SER A 610 -25.97 -36.98 -21.58
CA SER A 610 -26.71 -35.83 -22.11
C SER A 610 -25.85 -34.98 -23.05
N GLY A 611 -26.37 -34.62 -24.21
CA GLY A 611 -25.63 -33.92 -25.27
C GLY A 611 -24.58 -34.80 -25.93
N THR A 612 -23.78 -34.22 -26.82
CA THR A 612 -22.74 -34.92 -27.56
C THR A 612 -21.40 -34.83 -26.80
N HIS A 613 -20.69 -35.94 -26.71
CA HIS A 613 -19.32 -35.96 -26.15
C HIS A 613 -18.38 -35.26 -27.14
N VAL A 614 -17.47 -34.46 -26.60
CA VAL A 614 -16.33 -33.91 -27.34
C VAL A 614 -15.09 -34.56 -26.75
N ASP A 615 -14.10 -34.83 -27.60
CA ASP A 615 -12.86 -35.47 -27.17
C ASP A 615 -12.26 -34.75 -25.94
N ASN A 616 -11.78 -35.53 -25.01
CA ASN A 616 -11.21 -35.05 -23.77
C ASN A 616 -9.85 -34.37 -23.98
N SER A 617 -9.50 -33.55 -23.02
CA SER A 617 -8.17 -32.95 -22.91
C SER A 617 -7.71 -33.00 -21.45
N GLY A 618 -6.47 -32.58 -21.19
CA GLY A 618 -5.88 -32.67 -19.87
C GLY A 618 -5.09 -33.98 -19.70
N SER A 619 -5.09 -34.54 -18.50
CA SER A 619 -4.43 -35.80 -18.15
C SER A 619 -5.40 -36.71 -17.39
N ILE A 620 -5.01 -37.97 -17.19
CA ILE A 620 -5.84 -38.95 -16.47
C ILE A 620 -6.18 -38.50 -15.04
N THR A 621 -5.26 -37.79 -14.37
CA THR A 621 -5.48 -37.25 -13.03
C THR A 621 -6.15 -35.89 -13.03
N ASN A 622 -6.07 -35.17 -14.13
CA ASN A 622 -6.60 -33.81 -14.30
C ASN A 622 -7.41 -33.72 -15.61
N PRO A 623 -8.52 -34.46 -15.73
CA PRO A 623 -9.29 -34.51 -16.96
C PRO A 623 -10.04 -33.20 -17.21
N VAL A 624 -10.18 -32.89 -18.48
CA VAL A 624 -11.07 -31.83 -19.00
C VAL A 624 -12.04 -32.49 -19.96
N VAL A 625 -13.32 -32.48 -19.59
CA VAL A 625 -14.38 -33.17 -20.34
C VAL A 625 -15.42 -32.16 -20.78
N LYS A 626 -15.77 -32.16 -22.07
CA LYS A 626 -16.79 -31.28 -22.64
C LYS A 626 -17.96 -32.08 -23.20
N ARG A 627 -19.18 -31.58 -22.91
CA ARG A 627 -20.41 -32.02 -23.54
C ARG A 627 -21.08 -30.84 -24.20
N ILE A 628 -21.54 -31.01 -25.44
CA ILE A 628 -22.23 -29.95 -26.19
C ILE A 628 -23.71 -30.33 -26.40
N GLY A 629 -24.58 -29.30 -26.36
CA GLY A 629 -25.99 -29.48 -26.58
C GLY A 629 -26.72 -30.23 -25.46
N ALA A 630 -26.27 -30.10 -24.22
CA ALA A 630 -26.96 -30.64 -23.07
C ALA A 630 -28.24 -29.86 -22.79
N SER A 631 -29.32 -30.54 -22.40
CA SER A 631 -30.62 -29.91 -22.06
C SER A 631 -31.06 -30.23 -20.64
N GLY A 632 -31.81 -29.30 -20.00
CA GLY A 632 -32.26 -29.42 -18.59
C GLY A 632 -31.15 -29.23 -17.57
N TRP A 633 -31.48 -28.65 -16.42
CA TRP A 633 -30.56 -28.47 -15.31
C TRP A 633 -30.55 -29.67 -14.38
N SER A 634 -29.37 -30.08 -13.88
CA SER A 634 -29.24 -31.23 -12.97
C SER A 634 -27.81 -31.39 -12.47
N ASN A 635 -27.58 -32.48 -11.75
CA ASN A 635 -26.26 -32.85 -11.26
C ASN A 635 -25.38 -33.40 -12.42
N TRP A 636 -24.11 -33.08 -12.40
CA TRP A 636 -23.11 -33.56 -13.34
C TRP A 636 -21.94 -34.18 -12.64
N GLY A 637 -21.38 -35.22 -13.18
CA GLY A 637 -20.21 -35.87 -12.63
C GLY A 637 -19.34 -36.52 -13.69
N PHE A 638 -18.11 -36.87 -13.32
CA PHE A 638 -17.25 -37.65 -14.20
C PHE A 638 -17.63 -39.11 -14.21
N ALA A 639 -17.54 -39.74 -15.37
CA ALA A 639 -17.68 -41.16 -15.57
C ALA A 639 -16.63 -41.68 -16.53
N GLY A 640 -16.22 -42.91 -16.35
CA GLY A 640 -15.23 -43.58 -17.19
C GLY A 640 -15.67 -45.00 -17.60
N GLY A 641 -15.02 -45.56 -18.57
CA GLY A 641 -15.29 -46.87 -19.11
C GLY A 641 -14.19 -47.87 -18.92
N SER A 642 -14.48 -49.13 -19.31
CA SER A 642 -13.56 -50.26 -19.20
C SER A 642 -12.29 -50.07 -20.00
N GLY A 643 -11.26 -50.00 -19.32
CA GLY A 643 -9.91 -50.07 -19.84
C GLY A 643 -8.90 -50.35 -18.72
N THR A 644 -9.18 -49.94 -17.53
CA THR A 644 -8.37 -50.23 -16.35
C THR A 644 -9.09 -49.90 -15.05
N PRO A 645 -8.94 -50.71 -14.03
CA PRO A 645 -9.57 -50.52 -12.74
C PRO A 645 -9.07 -49.27 -11.97
N LEU A 646 -9.91 -48.73 -11.11
CA LEU A 646 -9.63 -47.60 -10.25
C LEU A 646 -8.64 -47.94 -9.15
N PRO A 647 -7.71 -47.05 -8.80
CA PRO A 647 -6.95 -47.15 -7.55
C PRO A 647 -7.84 -47.06 -6.30
N VAL A 648 -7.34 -47.54 -5.18
CA VAL A 648 -8.01 -47.47 -3.88
C VAL A 648 -8.04 -46.00 -3.41
N GLU A 649 -9.20 -45.47 -3.07
CA GLU A 649 -9.28 -44.17 -2.40
C GLU A 649 -9.08 -44.37 -0.89
N LEU A 650 -7.93 -43.91 -0.39
CA LEU A 650 -7.57 -43.99 1.01
C LEU A 650 -8.10 -42.75 1.75
N SER A 651 -9.02 -42.92 2.71
CA SER A 651 -9.57 -41.83 3.50
C SER A 651 -8.69 -41.43 4.68
N SER A 652 -7.91 -42.37 5.21
CA SER A 652 -6.96 -42.10 6.29
C SER A 652 -5.80 -43.09 6.30
N PHE A 653 -4.63 -42.64 6.72
CA PHE A 653 -3.48 -43.48 7.08
C PHE A 653 -2.77 -42.82 8.26
N SER A 654 -2.73 -43.54 9.38
CA SER A 654 -2.20 -43.02 10.65
C SER A 654 -1.38 -44.06 11.41
N ALA A 655 -0.43 -43.58 12.19
CA ALA A 655 0.37 -44.35 13.10
C ALA A 655 0.33 -43.68 14.48
N GLN A 656 -0.14 -44.43 15.50
CA GLN A 656 -0.25 -43.95 16.89
C GLN A 656 0.62 -44.82 17.79
N CYS A 657 1.45 -44.17 18.58
CA CYS A 657 2.30 -44.84 19.55
C CYS A 657 1.54 -45.16 20.82
N GLU A 658 1.56 -46.41 21.24
CA GLU A 658 1.03 -46.90 22.50
C GLU A 658 2.17 -47.56 23.27
N GLU A 659 2.41 -47.17 24.50
CA GLU A 659 3.48 -47.55 25.45
C GLU A 659 4.63 -48.45 24.92
N LYS A 660 4.34 -49.58 24.23
CA LYS A 660 5.31 -50.56 23.71
C LYS A 660 5.05 -51.01 22.27
N SER A 661 4.10 -50.43 21.62
CA SER A 661 3.70 -50.76 20.24
C SER A 661 3.30 -49.52 19.45
N VAL A 662 3.33 -49.63 18.12
CA VAL A 662 2.73 -48.64 17.23
C VAL A 662 1.49 -49.22 16.60
N HIS A 663 0.35 -48.60 16.81
CA HIS A 663 -0.90 -48.94 16.16
C HIS A 663 -1.01 -48.17 14.83
N ILE A 664 -0.91 -48.88 13.72
CA ILE A 664 -1.02 -48.34 12.37
C ILE A 664 -2.42 -48.70 11.87
N SER A 665 -3.13 -47.70 11.35
CA SER A 665 -4.46 -47.89 10.77
C SER A 665 -4.59 -47.12 9.46
N TRP A 666 -5.32 -47.68 8.54
CA TRP A 666 -5.73 -47.00 7.29
C TRP A 666 -7.16 -47.42 6.96
N MET A 667 -7.86 -46.52 6.31
CA MET A 667 -9.24 -46.68 5.92
C MET A 667 -9.39 -46.37 4.43
N THR A 668 -9.96 -47.30 3.71
CA THR A 668 -10.33 -47.13 2.30
C THR A 668 -11.78 -46.70 2.20
N GLN A 669 -12.11 -45.74 1.34
CA GLN A 669 -13.49 -45.42 1.01
C GLN A 669 -14.09 -46.36 -0.03
N SER A 670 -13.26 -46.81 -0.94
CA SER A 670 -13.60 -47.80 -1.94
C SER A 670 -12.37 -48.60 -2.34
N GLU A 671 -12.56 -49.83 -2.79
CA GLU A 671 -11.51 -50.68 -3.36
C GLU A 671 -12.01 -51.27 -4.66
N TYR A 672 -11.13 -51.27 -5.67
CA TYR A 672 -11.42 -51.93 -6.92
C TYR A 672 -10.15 -52.63 -7.44
N ASN A 673 -10.29 -53.90 -7.86
CA ASN A 673 -9.18 -54.74 -8.33
C ASN A 673 -7.99 -54.81 -7.37
N SER A 674 -8.22 -54.48 -6.11
CA SER A 674 -7.17 -54.40 -5.09
C SER A 674 -6.78 -55.77 -4.60
N SER A 675 -5.49 -56.06 -4.65
CA SER A 675 -4.96 -57.38 -4.25
C SER A 675 -4.61 -57.40 -2.76
N HIS A 676 -3.72 -56.50 -2.36
CA HIS A 676 -3.25 -56.43 -0.98
C HIS A 676 -2.55 -55.10 -0.71
N PHE A 677 -2.42 -54.79 0.56
CA PHE A 677 -1.60 -53.72 1.08
C PHE A 677 -0.31 -54.29 1.65
N GLU A 678 0.81 -53.67 1.33
CA GLU A 678 2.10 -53.96 1.93
C GLU A 678 2.51 -52.79 2.83
N LEU A 679 2.62 -53.04 4.13
CA LEU A 679 3.08 -52.08 5.08
C LEU A 679 4.60 -52.15 5.20
N GLN A 680 5.27 -51.04 5.00
CA GLN A 680 6.72 -50.91 5.12
C GLN A 680 7.10 -49.96 6.24
N LYS A 681 8.18 -50.28 6.94
CA LYS A 681 8.76 -49.54 8.05
C LYS A 681 10.16 -49.02 7.69
N SER A 682 10.52 -47.84 8.19
CA SER A 682 11.85 -47.29 8.05
C SER A 682 12.25 -46.53 9.32
N ARG A 683 13.52 -46.66 9.71
CA ARG A 683 14.10 -45.88 10.83
C ARG A 683 14.72 -44.56 10.41
N ASP A 684 15.08 -44.45 9.12
CA ASP A 684 15.81 -43.33 8.55
C ASP A 684 15.00 -42.58 7.48
N GLY A 685 13.81 -43.07 7.10
CA GLY A 685 12.98 -42.53 6.03
C GLY A 685 13.48 -42.88 4.61
N PHE A 686 14.59 -43.61 4.48
CA PHE A 686 15.22 -43.89 3.19
C PHE A 686 15.30 -45.41 2.94
N THR A 687 15.63 -46.20 3.96
CA THR A 687 15.72 -47.68 3.88
C THR A 687 14.43 -48.30 4.41
N TRP A 688 13.72 -49.00 3.55
CA TRP A 688 12.39 -49.51 3.84
C TRP A 688 12.43 -51.03 3.93
N GLU A 689 11.83 -51.58 4.99
CA GLU A 689 11.61 -53.01 5.17
C GLU A 689 10.12 -53.32 5.21
N LYS A 690 9.71 -54.35 4.53
CA LYS A 690 8.35 -54.85 4.60
C LYS A 690 8.11 -55.49 5.96
N ILE A 691 7.05 -55.05 6.64
CA ILE A 691 6.68 -55.64 7.95
C ILE A 691 5.40 -56.47 7.89
N GLU A 692 4.47 -56.18 6.97
CA GLU A 692 3.22 -56.89 6.85
C GLU A 692 2.66 -56.84 5.44
N SER A 693 1.82 -57.82 5.12
CA SER A 693 1.00 -57.84 3.90
C SER A 693 -0.45 -58.20 4.29
N VAL A 694 -1.34 -57.25 4.05
CA VAL A 694 -2.76 -57.38 4.42
C VAL A 694 -3.57 -57.48 3.12
N SER A 695 -4.37 -58.59 3.02
CA SER A 695 -5.23 -58.76 1.84
C SER A 695 -6.27 -57.64 1.76
N ALA A 696 -6.43 -57.09 0.59
CA ALA A 696 -7.49 -56.16 0.27
C ALA A 696 -8.82 -56.87 0.02
N ALA A 697 -9.93 -56.11 0.04
CA ALA A 697 -11.25 -56.69 -0.22
C ALA A 697 -11.50 -57.06 -1.69
N GLY A 698 -10.58 -56.71 -2.56
CA GLY A 698 -10.70 -56.87 -4.01
C GLY A 698 -11.56 -55.76 -4.63
N ASN A 699 -12.87 -55.86 -4.46
CA ASN A 699 -13.83 -54.84 -4.92
C ASN A 699 -14.77 -54.50 -3.76
N SER A 700 -14.80 -53.25 -3.32
CA SER A 700 -15.69 -52.76 -2.26
C SER A 700 -16.04 -51.29 -2.50
N ASN A 701 -17.28 -50.93 -2.32
CA ASN A 701 -17.76 -49.56 -2.35
C ASN A 701 -18.13 -49.03 -0.94
N ALA A 702 -17.74 -49.79 0.08
CA ALA A 702 -17.93 -49.43 1.48
C ALA A 702 -16.59 -49.07 2.11
N GLU A 703 -16.60 -48.20 3.08
CA GLU A 703 -15.43 -47.93 3.89
C GLU A 703 -14.96 -49.18 4.61
N ILE A 704 -13.67 -49.49 4.51
CA ILE A 704 -13.02 -50.61 5.16
C ILE A 704 -11.85 -50.10 5.98
N LEU A 705 -11.88 -50.45 7.27
CA LEU A 705 -10.81 -50.14 8.20
C LEU A 705 -9.86 -51.31 8.31
N TYR A 706 -8.59 -51.07 8.06
CA TYR A 706 -7.48 -51.97 8.26
C TYR A 706 -6.59 -51.50 9.41
N SER A 707 -5.99 -52.44 10.11
CA SER A 707 -5.03 -52.09 11.16
C SER A 707 -3.94 -53.13 11.30
N TYR A 708 -2.79 -52.71 11.78
CA TYR A 708 -1.65 -53.51 12.12
C TYR A 708 -0.99 -52.99 13.39
N ILE A 709 -0.48 -53.90 14.24
CA ILE A 709 0.24 -53.49 15.46
C ILE A 709 1.69 -53.91 15.32
N ASP A 710 2.56 -52.91 15.21
CA ASP A 710 3.99 -53.11 15.31
C ASP A 710 4.39 -53.21 16.80
N SER A 711 4.78 -54.40 17.26
CA SER A 711 5.13 -54.65 18.64
C SER A 711 6.48 -54.05 19.08
N GLU A 712 7.26 -53.54 18.16
CA GLU A 712 8.50 -52.84 18.45
C GLU A 712 8.25 -51.32 18.41
N ALA A 713 7.85 -50.73 19.54
CA ALA A 713 7.66 -49.28 19.63
C ALA A 713 8.99 -48.53 19.49
N HIS A 714 9.28 -48.14 18.30
CA HIS A 714 10.40 -47.23 17.99
C HIS A 714 9.91 -46.05 17.19
N ASP A 715 10.71 -44.99 17.20
CA ASP A 715 10.49 -43.83 16.39
C ASP A 715 10.80 -44.19 14.93
N CYS A 716 9.76 -44.51 14.19
CA CYS A 716 9.88 -45.03 12.82
C CYS A 716 8.91 -44.33 11.87
N TYR A 717 9.24 -44.41 10.60
CA TYR A 717 8.35 -44.02 9.51
C TYR A 717 7.65 -45.27 8.96
N TYR A 718 6.40 -45.07 8.53
CA TYR A 718 5.61 -46.09 7.88
C TYR A 718 5.10 -45.57 6.54
N LYS A 719 5.11 -46.44 5.51
CA LYS A 719 4.42 -46.21 4.26
C LYS A 719 3.63 -47.44 3.88
N LEU A 720 2.56 -47.22 3.15
CA LEU A 720 1.66 -48.26 2.70
C LEU A 720 1.75 -48.36 1.17
N LEU A 721 2.01 -49.51 0.65
CA LEU A 721 1.96 -49.80 -0.77
C LEU A 721 0.70 -50.65 -1.03
N GLN A 722 -0.16 -50.18 -1.89
CA GLN A 722 -1.30 -50.93 -2.37
C GLN A 722 -0.91 -51.57 -3.69
N TYR A 723 -1.29 -52.85 -3.84
CA TYR A 723 -1.08 -53.62 -5.04
C TYR A 723 -2.41 -54.03 -5.64
N ASP A 724 -2.59 -53.81 -6.94
CA ASP A 724 -3.71 -54.30 -7.70
C ASP A 724 -3.48 -55.75 -8.15
N MET A 725 -4.57 -56.44 -8.53
CA MET A 725 -4.48 -57.81 -9.06
C MET A 725 -3.73 -57.86 -10.42
N ASP A 726 -3.64 -56.75 -11.11
CA ASP A 726 -2.87 -56.62 -12.35
C ASP A 726 -1.40 -56.20 -12.13
N GLY A 727 -0.98 -56.00 -10.88
CA GLY A 727 0.40 -55.70 -10.48
C GLY A 727 0.76 -54.22 -10.42
N ARG A 728 -0.18 -53.29 -10.61
CA ARG A 728 0.03 -51.88 -10.35
C ARG A 728 0.22 -51.64 -8.87
N THR A 729 0.95 -50.59 -8.53
CA THR A 729 1.25 -50.25 -7.14
C THR A 729 1.07 -48.76 -6.90
N GLU A 730 0.41 -48.42 -5.79
CA GLU A 730 0.31 -47.06 -5.28
C GLU A 730 0.96 -46.97 -3.91
N VAL A 731 1.55 -45.78 -3.60
CA VAL A 731 2.31 -45.57 -2.35
C VAL A 731 1.68 -44.44 -1.56
N PHE A 732 1.32 -44.71 -0.30
CA PHE A 732 0.78 -43.74 0.65
C PHE A 732 1.75 -43.50 1.80
N GLY A 733 1.87 -42.29 2.25
CA GLY A 733 2.81 -41.88 3.27
C GLY A 733 4.11 -41.28 2.67
N PRO A 734 5.21 -41.24 3.39
CA PRO A 734 5.39 -41.85 4.74
C PRO A 734 4.74 -41.02 5.86
N ILE A 735 4.31 -41.74 6.90
CA ILE A 735 3.83 -41.17 8.17
C ILE A 735 4.80 -41.54 9.28
N HIS A 736 4.83 -40.78 10.36
CA HIS A 736 5.74 -40.96 11.49
C HIS A 736 5.02 -41.48 12.74
N SER A 737 5.61 -42.38 13.48
CA SER A 737 4.97 -43.04 14.63
C SER A 737 4.83 -42.14 15.88
N GLY A 738 5.67 -41.13 16.04
CA GLY A 738 5.66 -40.20 17.16
C GLY A 738 5.97 -40.86 18.53
N CYS A 739 6.69 -42.00 18.55
CA CYS A 739 6.93 -42.80 19.75
C CYS A 739 7.94 -42.23 20.75
N SER A 740 8.64 -41.18 20.44
CA SER A 740 9.60 -40.54 21.36
C SER A 740 9.12 -39.20 21.87
N ASN A 741 9.06 -39.06 23.16
CA ASN A 741 8.90 -37.76 23.82
C ASN A 741 10.13 -36.84 23.70
N GLN A 742 11.15 -37.21 22.91
CA GLN A 742 12.45 -36.51 22.85
C GLN A 742 13.17 -36.59 21.50
N ASN A 743 12.52 -36.55 20.38
CA ASN A 743 13.30 -36.41 19.16
C ASN A 743 13.20 -35.01 18.58
N SER A 744 14.19 -34.20 19.01
CA SER A 744 14.52 -33.01 18.30
C SER A 744 15.12 -33.38 16.95
N PHE A 745 14.52 -32.95 15.85
CA PHE A 745 15.07 -33.09 14.51
C PHE A 745 14.95 -31.77 13.72
N ILE A 746 15.93 -31.57 12.87
CA ILE A 746 15.92 -30.46 11.90
C ILE A 746 16.35 -31.05 10.56
N THR A 747 15.50 -30.93 9.55
CA THR A 747 15.74 -31.53 8.25
C THR A 747 15.18 -30.71 7.10
N THR A 748 15.60 -31.03 5.89
CA THR A 748 15.05 -30.46 4.65
C THR A 748 14.54 -31.58 3.75
N HIS A 749 13.34 -31.37 3.15
CA HIS A 749 12.76 -32.37 2.26
C HIS A 749 11.93 -31.70 1.14
N PRO A 750 12.02 -32.14 -0.14
CA PRO A 750 13.01 -33.11 -0.63
C PRO A 750 14.44 -32.55 -0.58
N ASN A 751 15.42 -33.43 -0.47
CA ASN A 751 16.85 -33.12 -0.59
C ASN A 751 17.55 -34.28 -1.30
N PRO A 752 17.90 -34.13 -2.60
CA PRO A 752 17.87 -32.91 -3.43
C PRO A 752 16.46 -32.37 -3.79
N SER A 753 16.43 -31.08 -4.15
CA SER A 753 15.20 -30.42 -4.66
C SER A 753 15.43 -29.69 -5.98
N SER A 754 14.38 -29.48 -6.77
CA SER A 754 14.47 -28.78 -8.05
C SER A 754 13.87 -27.37 -8.05
N HIS A 755 12.80 -27.12 -7.28
CA HIS A 755 12.08 -25.84 -7.29
C HIS A 755 11.82 -25.30 -5.89
N SER A 756 11.48 -26.16 -4.97
CA SER A 756 11.23 -25.81 -3.57
C SER A 756 11.52 -26.98 -2.66
N PHE A 757 11.70 -26.71 -1.37
CA PHE A 757 11.83 -27.73 -0.34
C PHE A 757 11.26 -27.23 0.99
N ASN A 758 10.94 -28.15 1.86
CA ASN A 758 10.48 -27.86 3.21
C ASN A 758 11.66 -27.87 4.18
N LEU A 759 11.82 -26.85 4.99
CA LEU A 759 12.65 -26.84 6.17
C LEU A 759 11.75 -27.22 7.37
N ILE A 760 12.04 -28.32 8.01
CA ILE A 760 11.25 -28.85 9.12
C ILE A 760 12.06 -28.77 10.40
N ILE A 761 11.56 -28.08 11.40
CA ILE A 761 12.24 -27.84 12.68
C ILE A 761 11.34 -28.32 13.83
N ASN A 762 11.79 -29.36 14.54
CA ASN A 762 11.19 -29.82 15.79
C ASN A 762 12.32 -29.99 16.82
N ASP A 763 12.84 -28.90 17.34
CA ASP A 763 13.90 -28.94 18.37
C ASP A 763 13.68 -27.78 19.32
N SER A 764 13.36 -28.09 20.57
CA SER A 764 13.05 -27.11 21.63
C SER A 764 14.17 -26.09 21.87
N LYS A 765 15.40 -26.42 21.49
CA LYS A 765 16.54 -25.49 21.58
C LYS A 765 16.42 -24.29 20.63
N PHE A 766 15.60 -24.44 19.60
CA PHE A 766 15.38 -23.42 18.57
C PHE A 766 14.02 -22.73 18.67
N PHE A 767 13.15 -23.09 19.62
CA PHE A 767 11.86 -22.44 19.78
C PHE A 767 12.00 -20.95 20.18
N GLY A 768 11.07 -20.10 19.73
CA GLY A 768 11.14 -18.66 19.85
C GLY A 768 11.82 -18.01 18.64
N GLN A 769 12.41 -16.83 18.85
CA GLN A 769 13.12 -16.11 17.77
C GLN A 769 14.33 -16.90 17.28
N THR A 770 14.30 -17.30 16.03
CA THR A 770 15.32 -18.13 15.39
C THR A 770 15.64 -17.56 14.01
N GLN A 771 16.91 -17.41 13.72
CA GLN A 771 17.39 -16.92 12.42
C GLN A 771 17.82 -18.10 11.55
N VAL A 772 17.43 -18.06 10.29
CA VAL A 772 17.82 -19.03 9.27
C VAL A 772 18.62 -18.33 8.18
N GLU A 773 19.80 -18.84 7.89
CA GLU A 773 20.70 -18.27 6.90
C GLU A 773 21.08 -19.32 5.85
N TYR A 774 21.06 -18.94 4.60
CA TYR A 774 21.42 -19.77 3.45
C TYR A 774 22.76 -19.33 2.88
N TYR A 775 23.67 -20.29 2.69
CA TYR A 775 25.00 -20.04 2.18
C TYR A 775 25.25 -20.83 0.90
N ASP A 776 25.99 -20.22 -0.03
CA ASP A 776 26.59 -20.96 -1.13
C ASP A 776 27.83 -21.75 -0.66
N LYS A 777 28.40 -22.55 -1.54
CA LYS A 777 29.60 -23.33 -1.26
C LYS A 777 30.85 -22.50 -0.92
N LEU A 778 30.82 -21.19 -1.15
CA LEU A 778 31.91 -20.25 -0.85
C LEU A 778 31.70 -19.52 0.48
N GLY A 779 30.60 -19.81 1.17
CA GLY A 779 30.22 -19.18 2.45
C GLY A 779 29.56 -17.82 2.33
N LYS A 780 29.13 -17.42 1.12
CA LYS A 780 28.38 -16.18 0.92
C LYS A 780 26.94 -16.40 1.35
N ILE A 781 26.41 -15.54 2.20
CA ILE A 781 25.00 -15.53 2.56
C ILE A 781 24.18 -15.10 1.33
N LEU A 782 23.24 -15.92 0.94
CA LEU A 782 22.33 -15.67 -0.17
C LEU A 782 21.01 -15.09 0.34
N PHE A 783 20.57 -15.58 1.50
CA PHE A 783 19.28 -15.24 2.08
C PHE A 783 19.36 -15.39 3.61
N ARG A 784 18.62 -14.54 4.32
CA ARG A 784 18.47 -14.58 5.78
C ARG A 784 17.01 -14.32 6.12
N ASP A 785 16.46 -15.13 7.02
CA ASP A 785 15.10 -14.96 7.52
C ASP A 785 15.06 -15.10 9.05
N ASP A 786 14.23 -14.29 9.69
CA ASP A 786 14.01 -14.32 11.13
C ASP A 786 12.63 -14.96 11.40
N LEU A 787 12.65 -16.15 11.95
CA LEU A 787 11.48 -16.97 12.19
C LEU A 787 11.10 -16.98 13.67
N HIS A 788 9.83 -17.09 13.97
CA HIS A 788 9.35 -17.33 15.33
C HIS A 788 8.83 -18.77 15.44
N LEU A 789 9.64 -19.66 16.00
CA LEU A 789 9.29 -21.07 16.12
C LEU A 789 8.42 -21.33 17.35
N LYS A 790 7.32 -22.05 17.14
CA LYS A 790 6.39 -22.50 18.18
C LYS A 790 6.82 -23.87 18.72
N ASP A 791 6.27 -24.25 19.88
CA ASP A 791 6.45 -25.58 20.43
C ASP A 791 5.87 -26.63 19.45
N GLY A 792 6.64 -27.70 19.18
CA GLY A 792 6.29 -28.73 18.22
C GLY A 792 6.94 -28.56 16.84
N ILE A 793 6.33 -29.14 15.83
CA ILE A 793 6.84 -29.16 14.45
C ILE A 793 6.55 -27.82 13.77
N ASN A 794 7.60 -27.18 13.27
CA ASN A 794 7.51 -25.97 12.45
C ASN A 794 7.93 -26.33 11.02
N LEU A 795 7.10 -26.00 10.04
CA LEU A 795 7.30 -26.28 8.62
C LEU A 795 7.41 -24.96 7.85
N PHE A 796 8.47 -24.80 7.07
CA PHE A 796 8.69 -23.65 6.20
C PHE A 796 8.98 -24.10 4.79
N VAL A 797 8.20 -23.62 3.83
CA VAL A 797 8.42 -23.86 2.40
C VAL A 797 9.43 -22.83 1.89
N ILE A 798 10.54 -23.33 1.35
CA ILE A 798 11.60 -22.50 0.81
C ILE A 798 11.58 -22.60 -0.72
N ASP A 799 11.33 -21.49 -1.38
CA ASP A 799 11.44 -21.39 -2.84
C ASP A 799 12.92 -21.35 -3.25
N SER A 800 13.37 -22.37 -3.93
CA SER A 800 14.71 -22.50 -4.47
C SER A 800 14.80 -22.30 -5.99
N SER A 801 13.71 -21.90 -6.65
CA SER A 801 13.62 -21.78 -8.11
C SER A 801 14.62 -20.80 -8.70
N THR A 802 15.08 -19.81 -7.94
CA THR A 802 16.09 -18.82 -8.36
C THR A 802 17.53 -19.25 -8.09
N LEU A 803 17.73 -20.34 -7.35
CA LEU A 803 19.06 -20.83 -7.01
C LEU A 803 19.61 -21.73 -8.11
N LYS A 804 20.91 -21.61 -8.36
CA LYS A 804 21.59 -22.47 -9.35
C LYS A 804 21.79 -23.86 -8.78
N LYS A 805 21.82 -24.86 -9.66
CA LYS A 805 22.16 -26.25 -9.28
C LYS A 805 23.46 -26.29 -8.49
N GLY A 806 23.43 -26.94 -7.33
CA GLY A 806 24.59 -27.00 -6.46
C GLY A 806 24.29 -27.36 -5.00
N THR A 807 25.34 -27.35 -4.20
CA THR A 807 25.24 -27.61 -2.75
C THR A 807 25.17 -26.28 -1.99
N TYR A 808 24.23 -26.22 -1.06
CA TYR A 808 23.97 -25.07 -0.18
C TYR A 808 24.04 -25.54 1.27
N MET A 809 24.39 -24.60 2.16
CA MET A 809 24.36 -24.82 3.59
C MET A 809 23.29 -23.95 4.22
N ILE A 810 22.49 -24.52 5.08
CA ILE A 810 21.42 -23.84 5.82
C ILE A 810 21.84 -23.81 7.28
N ARG A 811 22.04 -22.63 7.82
CA ARG A 811 22.39 -22.43 9.24
C ARG A 811 21.17 -21.89 9.99
N ILE A 812 20.81 -22.53 11.06
CA ILE A 812 19.72 -22.19 11.95
C ILE A 812 20.33 -21.76 13.27
N ILE A 813 19.98 -20.60 13.74
CA ILE A 813 20.59 -19.94 14.90
C ILE A 813 19.50 -19.45 15.86
N ASN A 814 19.59 -19.88 17.10
CA ASN A 814 18.76 -19.35 18.19
C ASN A 814 19.63 -19.12 19.42
N LYS A 815 19.81 -17.87 19.84
CA LYS A 815 20.62 -17.47 21.02
C LYS A 815 22.00 -18.18 21.04
N ASN A 816 22.13 -19.24 21.82
CA ASN A 816 23.38 -19.98 22.03
C ASN A 816 23.44 -21.32 21.24
N HIS A 817 22.43 -21.59 20.42
CA HIS A 817 22.35 -22.83 19.66
C HIS A 817 22.42 -22.55 18.16
N GLN A 818 23.19 -23.38 17.46
CA GLN A 818 23.21 -23.36 16.00
C GLN A 818 23.22 -24.78 15.46
N LYS A 819 22.60 -24.94 14.29
CA LYS A 819 22.59 -26.17 13.50
C LYS A 819 22.86 -25.81 12.04
N VAL A 820 23.65 -26.64 11.38
CA VAL A 820 23.91 -26.50 9.95
C VAL A 820 23.45 -27.75 9.23
N LEU A 821 22.70 -27.56 8.16
CA LEU A 821 22.23 -28.60 7.26
C LEU A 821 22.86 -28.43 5.89
N LYS A 822 23.08 -29.53 5.17
CA LYS A 822 23.45 -29.53 3.77
C LYS A 822 22.19 -29.75 2.93
N HIS A 823 21.98 -28.90 1.93
CA HIS A 823 20.89 -29.04 0.96
C HIS A 823 21.44 -29.01 -0.47
N ILE A 824 20.87 -29.80 -1.36
CA ILE A 824 21.29 -29.94 -2.76
C ILE A 824 20.14 -29.46 -3.65
N ILE A 825 20.43 -28.56 -4.59
CA ILE A 825 19.52 -28.12 -5.64
C ILE A 825 19.94 -28.81 -6.95
N GLU A 826 18.99 -29.48 -7.61
CA GLU A 826 19.18 -30.21 -8.88
C GLU A 826 18.47 -29.60 -10.07
#